data_228b91a0b4443f32a93777074561520c
#
_entry.id   228b91a0b4443f32a93777074561520c
#
_cell.length_a   1.000
_cell.length_b   1.000
_cell.length_c   1.000
_cell.angle_alpha   90.00
_cell.angle_beta   90.00
_cell.angle_gamma   90.00
#
_symmetry.space_group_name_H-M   'P 1'
#
loop_
_entity.id
_entity.type
_entity.pdbx_description
1 polymer ?
#
loop_
_entity_poly.entity_id
_entity_poly.type
_entity_poly.pdbx_seq_one_letter_code
_entity_poly.pdbx_strand_id
1 'polypeptide(L)'
;MNKKLMLLLTAVAIVVSLSGCTNSAEDSEEKTKTAVATASEINVSEMFTDSDKEVGYDEENSTKIELNKNTATSNSDDVSIDGTTVTIKNEGTYILSGDLENGKIVVDSEKTDKLQIVLNGANISCKGSAPIYVKQADKVFLTLANETTNTLTSTGEYETSEDNVDAAIFSKDDLTLNGTGILTVKSESGHGIVSKDDLVVTSGTYSINAASHGLSANDSIRIADGKFSITSGKDGLHSENTDDTKLGYIYVADGEFNITAGYDALDASSAIQSDGGTFDVTTGGGSAKAASKRGGAPEGEKPSGERPKMPSRDGEKPTGEPPTDMQNGEKPTGNPPSGRENEEPPAKPDVESSQQNSTSESGNTTNENTSNKSENTNTTENTSTEESTNSMKGLKAETNLVLNGGTYNIDSCDDSIHSNKDITITDGTYSIKSGDDAIHAEETTKITNGNINVTKSYEGIEGLDIELKGGKITIVADDDGINAAGGNDDSGTVEPFENKGGMNEATNGSITISGGTIDINASGDGIDANGNLTVTGGTTYVSGSENGGNSALDYSGEAKITGGTFVAVGMSEMSQNFGDESTQGVIMINKDNTQKKGAKISLKDSNGEELVSYTSKKSFNSVLVSCKGIEKGSSYTMSIGDEDSAVQMSSLVYSEGTKSRTMK
;
A
#
# COMPACT_ATOMS: atom_id res chain seq x y z
N MET A 1 31.31 33.24 44.81
CA MET A 1 31.09 34.63 44.32
C MET A 1 30.12 34.56 43.14
N ASN A 2 28.99 35.22 43.37
CA ASN A 2 27.82 35.26 42.49
C ASN A 2 28.08 35.89 41.10
N LYS A 3 27.36 35.42 40.08
CA LYS A 3 26.61 36.33 39.18
C LYS A 3 25.55 35.56 38.41
N LYS A 4 24.29 35.80 38.79
CA LYS A 4 23.07 35.53 37.99
C LYS A 4 23.07 36.45 36.76
N LEU A 5 22.69 35.93 35.60
CA LEU A 5 22.27 36.76 34.47
C LEU A 5 20.83 36.39 34.11
N MET A 6 19.97 37.35 34.32
CA MET A 6 18.54 37.36 34.04
C MET A 6 18.35 37.78 32.58
N LEU A 7 17.64 36.98 31.78
CA LEU A 7 17.24 37.39 30.42
C LEU A 7 15.73 37.66 30.39
N LEU A 8 15.41 38.86 29.93
CA LEU A 8 14.10 39.49 29.87
C LEU A 8 13.33 39.01 28.63
N LEU A 9 12.12 38.49 28.79
CA LEU A 9 11.14 38.32 27.72
C LEU A 9 10.46 39.65 27.42
N THR A 10 10.52 40.09 26.15
CA THR A 10 9.66 41.15 25.63
C THR A 10 8.61 40.53 24.69
N ALA A 11 7.37 40.55 25.15
CA ALA A 11 6.20 40.29 24.33
C ALA A 11 5.84 41.55 23.54
N VAL A 12 5.71 41.45 22.22
CA VAL A 12 5.15 42.50 21.37
C VAL A 12 3.73 42.11 20.99
N ALA A 13 2.77 42.83 21.55
CA ALA A 13 1.38 42.76 21.14
C ALA A 13 1.15 43.72 19.97
N ILE A 14 0.65 43.21 18.83
CA ILE A 14 0.18 44.04 17.72
C ILE A 14 -1.33 44.15 17.82
N VAL A 15 -1.80 45.36 18.05
CA VAL A 15 -3.22 45.75 17.98
C VAL A 15 -3.50 46.18 16.54
N VAL A 16 -4.44 45.49 15.86
CA VAL A 16 -5.00 45.97 14.58
C VAL A 16 -6.39 46.52 14.83
N SER A 17 -6.52 47.82 14.58
CA SER A 17 -7.76 48.57 14.65
C SER A 17 -8.59 48.38 13.37
N LEU A 18 -9.88 48.05 13.57
CA LEU A 18 -10.91 48.08 12.52
C LEU A 18 -11.25 49.52 12.13
N SER A 19 -11.35 49.77 10.84
CA SER A 19 -12.15 50.87 10.29
C SER A 19 -12.93 50.32 9.07
N GLY A 20 -14.24 50.32 9.18
CA GLY A 20 -15.13 49.89 8.12
C GLY A 20 -15.43 51.00 7.11
N CYS A 21 -15.88 50.63 5.92
CA CYS A 21 -16.98 51.22 5.14
C CYS A 21 -17.29 50.46 3.86
N THR A 22 -18.41 49.84 3.85
CA THR A 22 -19.53 49.71 2.88
C THR A 22 -19.34 49.65 1.37
N ASN A 23 -20.03 48.59 0.80
CA ASN A 23 -20.78 48.43 -0.48
C ASN A 23 -20.01 48.12 -1.74
N SER A 24 -20.19 46.97 -2.28
CA SER A 24 -21.32 46.46 -3.11
C SER A 24 -21.04 45.06 -3.62
N ALA A 25 -22.09 44.28 -3.79
CA ALA A 25 -22.12 42.88 -4.15
C ALA A 25 -21.58 42.57 -5.56
N GLU A 26 -20.77 41.52 -5.68
CA GLU A 26 -20.80 40.57 -6.79
C GLU A 26 -20.46 39.20 -6.24
N ASP A 27 -21.36 38.25 -6.47
CA ASP A 27 -21.27 36.84 -6.08
C ASP A 27 -20.09 36.15 -6.78
N SER A 28 -19.11 35.70 -6.01
CA SER A 28 -18.23 34.64 -6.40
C SER A 28 -18.17 33.67 -5.21
N GLU A 29 -18.78 32.49 -5.38
CA GLU A 29 -18.68 31.39 -4.43
C GLU A 29 -17.22 30.94 -4.36
N GLU A 30 -16.50 31.47 -3.39
CA GLU A 30 -15.23 30.93 -2.93
C GLU A 30 -15.56 29.69 -2.10
N LYS A 31 -15.42 28.50 -2.71
CA LYS A 31 -15.42 27.25 -1.97
C LYS A 31 -14.28 27.30 -0.96
N THR A 32 -14.64 27.61 0.27
CA THR A 32 -13.78 27.40 1.44
C THR A 32 -13.40 25.91 1.45
N LYS A 33 -12.15 25.60 1.07
CA LYS A 33 -11.52 24.32 1.41
C LYS A 33 -11.53 24.25 2.92
N THR A 34 -12.40 23.44 3.47
CA THR A 34 -12.35 23.02 4.86
C THR A 34 -10.98 22.37 5.02
N ALA A 35 -10.14 22.90 5.90
CA ALA A 35 -8.88 22.27 6.25
C ALA A 35 -9.24 20.88 6.81
N VAL A 36 -8.99 19.85 6.02
CA VAL A 36 -9.04 18.47 6.49
C VAL A 36 -7.96 18.39 7.57
N ALA A 37 -8.34 17.97 8.77
CA ALA A 37 -7.41 17.77 9.86
C ALA A 37 -6.32 16.80 9.35
N THR A 38 -5.09 17.30 9.26
CA THR A 38 -3.92 16.45 9.00
C THR A 38 -3.92 15.36 10.06
N ALA A 39 -3.93 14.09 9.62
CA ALA A 39 -3.75 12.96 10.53
C ALA A 39 -2.51 13.24 11.39
N SER A 40 -2.64 13.09 12.71
CA SER A 40 -1.58 13.39 13.65
C SER A 40 -0.40 12.45 13.37
N GLU A 41 0.80 13.01 13.16
CA GLU A 41 2.04 12.24 13.20
C GLU A 41 2.07 11.43 14.51
N ILE A 42 2.50 10.17 14.41
CA ILE A 42 2.68 9.32 15.60
C ILE A 42 3.70 10.00 16.52
N ASN A 43 3.33 10.27 17.78
CA ASN A 43 4.23 10.88 18.76
C ASN A 43 5.23 9.83 19.29
N VAL A 44 6.37 9.69 18.65
CA VAL A 44 7.39 8.69 18.98
C VAL A 44 8.08 8.87 20.33
N SER A 45 7.90 10.02 21.01
CA SER A 45 8.63 10.32 22.26
C SER A 45 8.15 9.52 23.46
N GLU A 46 6.95 8.94 23.41
CA GLU A 46 6.30 8.22 24.52
C GLU A 46 5.89 6.79 24.16
N MET A 47 6.44 6.23 23.07
CA MET A 47 6.07 4.90 22.59
C MET A 47 6.42 3.78 23.56
N PHE A 48 7.46 3.94 24.35
CA PHE A 48 7.95 2.91 25.26
C PHE A 48 8.28 3.51 26.63
N THR A 49 7.65 3.00 27.67
CA THR A 49 7.95 3.39 29.05
C THR A 49 9.23 2.71 29.55
N ASP A 50 9.80 3.18 30.66
CA ASP A 50 10.92 2.50 31.31
C ASP A 50 10.52 1.10 31.78
N SER A 51 9.27 0.91 32.22
CA SER A 51 8.75 -0.38 32.64
C SER A 51 8.61 -1.38 31.49
N ASP A 52 8.32 -0.93 30.25
CA ASP A 52 8.28 -1.80 29.08
C ASP A 52 9.66 -2.39 28.75
N LYS A 53 10.72 -1.67 29.04
CA LYS A 53 12.12 -2.05 28.81
C LYS A 53 12.76 -2.80 29.97
N GLU A 54 12.09 -2.82 31.14
CA GLU A 54 12.62 -3.52 32.31
C GLU A 54 12.46 -5.02 32.15
N VAL A 55 13.58 -5.73 32.04
CA VAL A 55 13.63 -7.19 31.89
C VAL A 55 14.13 -7.88 33.16
N GLY A 56 14.54 -7.09 34.17
CA GLY A 56 15.03 -7.60 35.45
C GLY A 56 13.89 -8.10 36.33
N TYR A 57 14.21 -9.10 37.17
CA TYR A 57 13.30 -9.57 38.20
C TYR A 57 14.10 -10.13 39.38
N ASP A 58 13.50 -10.06 40.57
CA ASP A 58 14.10 -10.61 41.80
C ASP A 58 13.66 -12.08 41.99
N GLU A 59 14.54 -13.01 41.64
CA GLU A 59 14.22 -14.44 41.69
C GLU A 59 13.93 -14.95 43.14
N GLU A 60 14.51 -14.33 44.16
CA GLU A 60 14.33 -14.76 45.57
C GLU A 60 12.93 -14.31 46.09
N ASN A 61 12.47 -13.15 45.69
CA ASN A 61 11.19 -12.58 46.11
C ASN A 61 10.02 -12.83 45.15
N SER A 62 10.28 -13.45 44.00
CA SER A 62 9.23 -13.79 43.03
C SER A 62 8.45 -15.04 43.41
N THR A 63 7.18 -15.06 43.04
CA THR A 63 6.35 -16.27 43.13
C THR A 63 6.77 -17.29 42.08
N LYS A 64 7.12 -18.52 42.49
CA LYS A 64 7.47 -19.60 41.57
C LYS A 64 6.26 -20.47 41.29
N ILE A 65 6.04 -20.75 40.00
CA ILE A 65 5.00 -21.65 39.51
C ILE A 65 5.70 -22.75 38.71
N GLU A 66 5.71 -23.97 39.30
CA GLU A 66 6.28 -25.15 38.65
C GLU A 66 5.19 -25.92 37.92
N LEU A 67 5.31 -26.05 36.62
CA LEU A 67 4.38 -26.75 35.74
C LEU A 67 4.77 -28.24 35.69
N ASN A 68 3.81 -29.14 35.99
CA ASN A 68 4.04 -30.56 36.17
C ASN A 68 3.13 -31.41 35.28
N LYS A 69 3.07 -31.15 34.00
CA LYS A 69 2.23 -31.78 32.97
C LYS A 69 0.74 -31.65 33.21
N ASN A 70 0.18 -32.29 34.20
CA ASN A 70 -1.26 -32.36 34.46
C ASN A 70 -1.72 -31.47 35.63
N THR A 71 -0.82 -30.69 36.20
CA THR A 71 -1.07 -29.76 37.31
C THR A 71 0.08 -28.78 37.44
N ALA A 72 0.00 -27.88 38.38
CA ALA A 72 1.11 -27.00 38.76
C ALA A 72 1.26 -26.96 40.29
N THR A 73 2.36 -26.39 40.77
CA THR A 73 2.53 -26.04 42.17
C THR A 73 3.01 -24.60 42.30
N SER A 74 2.64 -23.94 43.39
CA SER A 74 3.08 -22.58 43.70
C SER A 74 3.49 -22.48 45.16
N ASN A 75 4.36 -21.51 45.44
CA ASN A 75 4.80 -21.16 46.79
C ASN A 75 4.01 -19.98 47.39
N SER A 76 2.94 -19.52 46.72
CA SER A 76 2.13 -18.38 47.16
C SER A 76 0.63 -18.68 47.09
N ASP A 77 -0.12 -18.12 48.04
CA ASP A 77 -1.61 -18.12 48.06
C ASP A 77 -2.22 -17.18 47.01
N ASP A 78 -1.44 -16.33 46.36
CA ASP A 78 -1.86 -15.43 45.26
C ASP A 78 -2.15 -16.24 43.99
N VAL A 79 -1.74 -17.51 43.95
CA VAL A 79 -1.96 -18.41 42.82
C VAL A 79 -2.97 -19.50 43.21
N SER A 80 -4.06 -19.56 42.47
CA SER A 80 -5.06 -20.65 42.60
C SER A 80 -4.86 -21.68 41.49
N ILE A 81 -4.81 -22.96 41.87
CA ILE A 81 -4.60 -24.05 40.93
C ILE A 81 -5.81 -24.97 40.97
N ASP A 82 -6.46 -25.16 39.82
CA ASP A 82 -7.56 -26.10 39.63
C ASP A 82 -7.28 -26.99 38.42
N GLY A 83 -6.83 -28.21 38.71
CA GLY A 83 -6.34 -29.14 37.68
C GLY A 83 -5.19 -28.58 36.89
N THR A 84 -5.37 -28.26 35.63
CA THR A 84 -4.39 -27.65 34.72
C THR A 84 -4.62 -26.15 34.51
N THR A 85 -5.58 -25.54 35.20
CA THR A 85 -5.80 -24.10 35.17
C THR A 85 -5.09 -23.44 36.36
N VAL A 86 -4.18 -22.53 36.06
CA VAL A 86 -3.44 -21.75 37.05
C VAL A 86 -3.93 -20.30 36.97
N THR A 87 -4.50 -19.78 38.05
CA THR A 87 -5.01 -18.40 38.10
C THR A 87 -4.17 -17.54 39.02
N ILE A 88 -3.63 -16.46 38.48
CA ILE A 88 -2.88 -15.41 39.17
C ILE A 88 -3.84 -14.27 39.51
N LYS A 89 -3.86 -13.81 40.78
CA LYS A 89 -4.91 -12.90 41.28
C LYS A 89 -4.43 -11.55 41.78
N ASN A 90 -3.14 -11.38 41.99
CA ASN A 90 -2.57 -10.15 42.57
C ASN A 90 -1.38 -9.64 41.75
N GLU A 91 -1.02 -8.37 41.94
CA GLU A 91 0.22 -7.81 41.41
C GLU A 91 1.46 -8.59 41.87
N GLY A 92 2.53 -8.58 41.09
CA GLY A 92 3.76 -9.23 41.45
C GLY A 92 4.52 -9.83 40.27
N THR A 93 5.62 -10.50 40.59
CA THR A 93 6.44 -11.23 39.60
C THR A 93 6.26 -12.73 39.77
N TYR A 94 5.92 -13.41 38.71
CA TYR A 94 5.62 -14.85 38.67
C TYR A 94 6.53 -15.55 37.68
N ILE A 95 7.37 -16.49 38.20
CA ILE A 95 8.31 -17.27 37.38
C ILE A 95 7.70 -18.61 37.05
N LEU A 96 7.45 -18.87 35.77
CA LEU A 96 6.88 -20.10 35.23
C LEU A 96 7.97 -20.97 34.65
N SER A 97 8.02 -22.24 35.07
CA SER A 97 8.96 -23.22 34.54
C SER A 97 8.34 -24.60 34.40
N GLY A 98 8.79 -25.40 33.43
CA GLY A 98 8.33 -26.77 33.19
C GLY A 98 7.26 -26.89 32.14
N ASP A 99 6.54 -28.01 32.13
CA ASP A 99 5.59 -28.39 31.10
C ASP A 99 4.16 -28.45 31.66
N LEU A 100 3.16 -27.90 30.95
CA LEU A 100 1.73 -28.02 31.25
C LEU A 100 0.98 -28.50 30.00
N GLU A 101 0.41 -29.69 30.10
CA GLU A 101 -0.32 -30.32 29.02
C GLU A 101 -1.83 -30.03 29.16
N ASN A 102 -2.47 -29.53 28.11
CA ASN A 102 -3.87 -29.14 28.08
C ASN A 102 -4.26 -28.25 29.26
N GLY A 103 -3.50 -27.21 29.50
CA GLY A 103 -3.71 -26.28 30.61
C GLY A 103 -3.45 -24.83 30.20
N LYS A 104 -3.73 -23.93 31.13
CA LYS A 104 -3.60 -22.49 30.89
C LYS A 104 -3.24 -21.72 32.15
N ILE A 105 -2.58 -20.58 31.91
CA ILE A 105 -2.33 -19.55 32.92
C ILE A 105 -3.37 -18.44 32.70
N VAL A 106 -4.13 -18.12 33.71
CA VAL A 106 -5.12 -17.03 33.70
C VAL A 106 -4.64 -15.93 34.63
N VAL A 107 -4.58 -14.70 34.15
CA VAL A 107 -4.42 -13.51 34.99
C VAL A 107 -5.81 -12.93 35.23
N ASP A 108 -6.26 -12.89 36.47
CA ASP A 108 -7.55 -12.34 36.89
C ASP A 108 -7.33 -11.52 38.19
N SER A 109 -6.69 -10.35 38.04
CA SER A 109 -6.30 -9.47 39.13
C SER A 109 -7.13 -8.17 39.13
N GLU A 110 -6.80 -7.23 40.00
CA GLU A 110 -7.46 -5.92 40.00
C GLU A 110 -7.07 -5.11 38.76
N LYS A 111 -7.96 -4.24 38.27
CA LYS A 111 -7.73 -3.41 37.07
C LYS A 111 -6.62 -2.38 37.21
N THR A 112 -6.03 -2.25 38.39
CA THR A 112 -4.93 -1.35 38.69
C THR A 112 -3.60 -2.07 38.83
N ASP A 113 -3.62 -3.41 38.75
CA ASP A 113 -2.46 -4.24 39.02
C ASP A 113 -1.60 -4.40 37.77
N LYS A 114 -0.29 -4.30 37.98
CA LYS A 114 0.73 -4.59 36.97
C LYS A 114 1.47 -5.86 37.37
N LEU A 115 1.52 -6.81 36.47
CA LEU A 115 2.12 -8.13 36.73
C LEU A 115 3.26 -8.38 35.79
N GLN A 116 4.31 -9.05 36.30
CA GLN A 116 5.38 -9.61 35.47
C GLN A 116 5.29 -11.13 35.48
N ILE A 117 5.11 -11.73 34.30
CA ILE A 117 5.17 -13.18 34.09
C ILE A 117 6.49 -13.50 33.39
N VAL A 118 7.37 -14.20 34.08
CA VAL A 118 8.67 -14.62 33.56
C VAL A 118 8.58 -16.04 33.05
N LEU A 119 8.74 -16.22 31.74
CA LEU A 119 8.83 -17.54 31.12
C LEU A 119 10.27 -18.06 31.22
N ASN A 120 10.48 -19.03 32.08
CA ASN A 120 11.78 -19.62 32.38
C ASN A 120 11.80 -21.11 32.00
N GLY A 121 11.77 -21.41 30.72
CA GLY A 121 11.65 -22.77 30.19
C GLY A 121 10.25 -23.34 30.36
N ALA A 122 9.21 -22.50 30.12
CA ALA A 122 7.82 -22.89 30.24
C ALA A 122 7.27 -23.37 28.88
N ASN A 123 6.70 -24.59 28.90
CA ASN A 123 6.05 -25.17 27.72
C ASN A 123 4.58 -25.47 28.06
N ILE A 124 3.65 -24.74 27.43
CA ILE A 124 2.22 -24.86 27.74
C ILE A 124 1.46 -25.18 26.46
N SER A 125 0.68 -26.25 26.49
CA SER A 125 -0.30 -26.54 25.45
C SER A 125 -1.71 -26.42 26.01
N CYS A 126 -2.63 -25.85 25.25
CA CYS A 126 -4.04 -25.71 25.61
C CYS A 126 -4.92 -26.09 24.43
N LYS A 127 -5.94 -26.89 24.68
CA LYS A 127 -6.92 -27.23 23.65
C LYS A 127 -8.14 -26.33 23.76
N GLY A 128 -8.48 -25.67 22.67
CA GLY A 128 -9.68 -24.84 22.55
C GLY A 128 -9.64 -23.54 23.35
N SER A 129 -8.46 -23.10 23.83
CA SER A 129 -8.28 -21.84 24.56
C SER A 129 -6.82 -21.36 24.47
N ALA A 130 -6.52 -20.20 25.08
CA ALA A 130 -5.19 -19.62 25.16
C ALA A 130 -4.35 -20.31 26.27
N PRO A 131 -3.12 -20.76 25.98
CA PRO A 131 -2.13 -21.10 27.01
C PRO A 131 -1.87 -19.99 28.02
N ILE A 132 -1.85 -18.72 27.58
CA ILE A 132 -1.81 -17.54 28.45
C ILE A 132 -3.02 -16.67 28.14
N TYR A 133 -3.85 -16.42 29.16
CA TYR A 133 -5.04 -15.61 29.07
C TYR A 133 -5.05 -14.53 30.16
N VAL A 134 -4.85 -13.28 29.75
CA VAL A 134 -5.03 -12.12 30.61
C VAL A 134 -6.50 -11.70 30.53
N LYS A 135 -7.25 -12.02 31.56
CA LYS A 135 -8.67 -11.73 31.67
C LYS A 135 -8.90 -10.34 32.23
N GLN A 136 -8.08 -9.92 33.20
CA GLN A 136 -8.12 -8.62 33.81
C GLN A 136 -6.80 -8.27 34.51
N ALA A 137 -6.25 -7.06 34.19
CA ALA A 137 -5.13 -6.39 34.85
C ALA A 137 -5.15 -4.90 34.47
N ASP A 138 -4.18 -4.09 34.86
CA ASP A 138 -3.84 -2.83 34.22
C ASP A 138 -2.89 -3.11 33.05
N LYS A 139 -1.83 -3.93 33.33
CA LYS A 139 -0.82 -4.30 32.32
C LYS A 139 -0.10 -5.59 32.72
N VAL A 140 0.19 -6.42 31.71
CA VAL A 140 1.02 -7.63 31.91
C VAL A 140 2.31 -7.50 31.10
N PHE A 141 3.44 -7.72 31.78
CA PHE A 141 4.75 -7.87 31.18
C PHE A 141 5.09 -9.36 31.08
N LEU A 142 5.21 -9.88 29.86
CA LEU A 142 5.63 -11.25 29.58
C LEU A 142 7.12 -11.25 29.25
N THR A 143 7.94 -11.58 30.23
CA THR A 143 9.40 -11.52 30.16
C THR A 143 9.98 -12.89 29.80
N LEU A 144 10.79 -12.95 28.74
CA LEU A 144 11.53 -14.15 28.35
C LEU A 144 12.86 -14.21 29.10
N ALA A 145 12.98 -15.15 30.06
CA ALA A 145 14.21 -15.31 30.84
C ALA A 145 15.42 -15.60 29.93
N ASN A 146 16.57 -15.08 30.33
CA ASN A 146 17.79 -15.22 29.55
C ASN A 146 18.15 -16.69 29.28
N GLU A 147 18.61 -16.99 28.07
CA GLU A 147 19.04 -18.33 27.63
C GLU A 147 17.97 -19.43 27.75
N THR A 148 16.69 -19.06 27.81
CA THR A 148 15.58 -20.02 27.85
C THR A 148 14.86 -20.13 26.52
N THR A 149 14.25 -21.28 26.29
CA THR A 149 13.30 -21.52 25.19
C THR A 149 11.96 -21.87 25.78
N ASN A 150 10.92 -21.18 25.33
CA ASN A 150 9.56 -21.32 25.81
C ASN A 150 8.63 -21.65 24.64
N THR A 151 7.58 -22.43 24.89
CA THR A 151 6.63 -22.84 23.85
C THR A 151 5.20 -22.69 24.35
N LEU A 152 4.38 -21.96 23.61
CA LEU A 152 2.95 -21.80 23.88
C LEU A 152 2.16 -22.28 22.65
N THR A 153 1.32 -23.29 22.86
CA THR A 153 0.59 -23.92 21.75
C THR A 153 -0.90 -23.99 22.05
N SER A 154 -1.71 -23.37 21.21
CA SER A 154 -3.16 -23.59 21.17
C SER A 154 -3.50 -24.61 20.07
N THR A 155 -4.28 -25.62 20.43
CA THR A 155 -4.67 -26.71 19.52
C THR A 155 -6.18 -26.83 19.39
N GLY A 156 -6.63 -27.24 18.21
CA GLY A 156 -8.05 -27.39 17.89
C GLY A 156 -8.76 -26.04 17.78
N GLU A 157 -10.07 -26.10 17.54
CA GLU A 157 -10.92 -24.90 17.47
C GLU A 157 -11.10 -24.27 18.84
N TYR A 158 -11.13 -22.94 18.90
CA TYR A 158 -11.38 -22.19 20.13
C TYR A 158 -12.81 -22.39 20.61
N GLU A 159 -12.99 -22.62 21.90
CA GLU A 159 -14.29 -22.76 22.52
C GLU A 159 -14.97 -21.39 22.59
N THR A 160 -16.27 -21.34 22.26
CA THR A 160 -17.06 -20.11 22.41
C THR A 160 -17.09 -19.68 23.87
N SER A 161 -16.60 -18.49 24.16
CA SER A 161 -16.57 -17.89 25.49
C SER A 161 -17.12 -16.47 25.45
N GLU A 162 -17.46 -15.90 26.60
CA GLU A 162 -17.93 -14.51 26.71
C GLU A 162 -16.85 -13.52 26.27
N ASP A 163 -15.58 -13.88 26.43
CA ASP A 163 -14.44 -13.02 26.11
C ASP A 163 -13.89 -13.26 24.69
N ASN A 164 -14.46 -14.18 23.90
CA ASN A 164 -14.04 -14.53 22.55
C ASN A 164 -12.51 -14.78 22.43
N VAL A 165 -11.98 -15.60 23.32
CA VAL A 165 -10.57 -15.96 23.34
C VAL A 165 -10.22 -16.75 22.08
N ASP A 166 -9.36 -16.22 21.22
CA ASP A 166 -9.04 -16.73 19.88
C ASP A 166 -7.54 -16.69 19.53
N ALA A 167 -6.66 -16.61 20.52
CA ALA A 167 -5.21 -16.55 20.35
C ALA A 167 -4.47 -17.49 21.31
N ALA A 168 -3.24 -17.85 20.97
CA ALA A 168 -2.37 -18.61 21.89
C ALA A 168 -1.91 -17.77 23.09
N ILE A 169 -1.69 -16.47 22.90
CA ILE A 169 -1.59 -15.48 23.97
C ILE A 169 -2.72 -14.49 23.75
N PHE A 170 -3.61 -14.37 24.72
CA PHE A 170 -4.75 -13.47 24.61
C PHE A 170 -4.79 -12.55 25.84
N SER A 171 -4.72 -11.25 25.61
CA SER A 171 -4.88 -10.23 26.64
C SER A 171 -6.08 -9.34 26.34
N LYS A 172 -6.87 -9.04 27.37
CA LYS A 172 -7.95 -8.04 27.30
C LYS A 172 -7.45 -6.62 27.63
N ASP A 173 -6.27 -6.54 28.21
CA ASP A 173 -5.65 -5.31 28.69
C ASP A 173 -4.22 -5.22 28.11
N ASP A 174 -3.49 -4.17 28.43
CA ASP A 174 -2.14 -3.92 27.95
C ASP A 174 -1.20 -5.11 28.08
N LEU A 175 -0.47 -5.44 27.01
CA LEU A 175 0.50 -6.52 26.99
C LEU A 175 1.87 -6.03 26.49
N THR A 176 2.90 -6.23 27.30
CA THR A 176 4.29 -6.02 26.90
C THR A 176 5.05 -7.33 26.81
N LEU A 177 5.74 -7.56 25.71
CA LEU A 177 6.67 -8.68 25.51
C LEU A 177 8.10 -8.14 25.58
N ASN A 178 8.93 -8.75 26.42
CA ASN A 178 10.34 -8.35 26.57
C ASN A 178 11.23 -9.52 26.99
N GLY A 179 12.50 -9.25 27.26
CA GLY A 179 13.49 -10.26 27.67
C GLY A 179 14.41 -10.68 26.54
N THR A 180 15.30 -11.66 26.82
CA THR A 180 16.34 -12.09 25.87
C THR A 180 16.23 -13.57 25.46
N GLY A 181 15.23 -14.27 25.99
CA GLY A 181 14.93 -15.65 25.65
C GLY A 181 14.25 -15.83 24.30
N ILE A 182 13.82 -17.05 24.03
CA ILE A 182 13.12 -17.45 22.81
C ILE A 182 11.70 -17.88 23.17
N LEU A 183 10.73 -17.40 22.40
CA LEU A 183 9.33 -17.83 22.50
C LEU A 183 8.84 -18.38 21.16
N THR A 184 8.38 -19.63 21.19
CA THR A 184 7.64 -20.23 20.08
C THR A 184 6.15 -20.19 20.38
N VAL A 185 5.37 -19.58 19.51
CA VAL A 185 3.89 -19.49 19.59
C VAL A 185 3.27 -20.24 18.43
N LYS A 186 2.34 -21.14 18.73
CA LYS A 186 1.57 -21.88 17.71
C LYS A 186 0.08 -21.77 18.00
N SER A 187 -0.68 -21.43 16.98
CA SER A 187 -2.15 -21.40 17.03
C SER A 187 -2.72 -22.11 15.80
N GLU A 188 -3.39 -23.23 16.01
CA GLU A 188 -3.90 -24.07 14.91
C GLU A 188 -5.12 -23.49 14.21
N SER A 189 -5.91 -22.64 14.88
CA SER A 189 -7.17 -22.10 14.33
C SER A 189 -7.35 -20.58 14.52
N GLY A 190 -6.52 -19.92 15.33
CA GLY A 190 -6.68 -18.50 15.66
C GLY A 190 -5.40 -17.70 15.50
N HIS A 191 -5.34 -16.60 16.23
CA HIS A 191 -4.21 -15.68 16.25
C HIS A 191 -3.03 -16.21 17.06
N GLY A 192 -1.84 -15.69 16.80
CA GLY A 192 -0.66 -15.99 17.61
C GLY A 192 -0.73 -15.26 18.95
N ILE A 193 -0.68 -13.94 18.93
CA ILE A 193 -0.68 -13.07 20.11
C ILE A 193 -1.68 -11.94 19.89
N VAL A 194 -2.58 -11.76 20.84
CA VAL A 194 -3.61 -10.70 20.83
C VAL A 194 -3.52 -9.85 22.08
N SER A 195 -3.56 -8.54 21.93
CA SER A 195 -3.98 -7.58 22.95
C SER A 195 -5.26 -6.87 22.50
N LYS A 196 -6.25 -6.78 23.37
CA LYS A 196 -7.46 -5.99 23.10
C LYS A 196 -7.27 -4.51 23.46
N ASP A 197 -6.05 -4.14 23.78
CA ASP A 197 -5.57 -2.80 24.07
C ASP A 197 -4.22 -2.62 23.35
N ASP A 198 -3.17 -2.11 24.01
CA ASP A 198 -1.83 -1.97 23.44
C ASP A 198 -1.02 -3.29 23.46
N LEU A 199 -0.31 -3.58 22.36
CA LEU A 199 0.71 -4.62 22.28
C LEU A 199 2.09 -3.99 22.09
N VAL A 200 2.93 -4.09 23.09
CA VAL A 200 4.29 -3.54 23.10
C VAL A 200 5.33 -4.68 23.04
N VAL A 201 6.34 -4.57 22.17
CA VAL A 201 7.48 -5.47 22.16
C VAL A 201 8.76 -4.65 22.23
N THR A 202 9.59 -4.91 23.27
CA THR A 202 10.84 -4.15 23.42
C THR A 202 12.09 -4.97 23.16
N SER A 203 12.01 -6.29 23.19
CA SER A 203 13.11 -7.20 22.90
C SER A 203 12.63 -8.66 22.85
N GLY A 204 13.50 -9.59 22.49
CA GLY A 204 13.21 -11.03 22.47
C GLY A 204 13.34 -11.66 21.10
N THR A 205 13.20 -12.99 21.06
CA THR A 205 13.18 -13.76 19.81
C THR A 205 11.88 -14.56 19.74
N TYR A 206 11.11 -14.32 18.69
CA TYR A 206 9.75 -14.84 18.52
C TYR A 206 9.64 -15.66 17.25
N SER A 207 9.14 -16.90 17.39
CA SER A 207 8.76 -17.75 16.26
C SER A 207 7.25 -18.01 16.35
N ILE A 208 6.48 -17.39 15.46
CA ILE A 208 5.02 -17.38 15.51
C ILE A 208 4.46 -18.10 14.29
N ASN A 209 3.60 -19.09 14.54
CA ASN A 209 2.86 -19.78 13.49
C ASN A 209 1.37 -19.76 13.87
N ALA A 210 0.56 -19.00 13.13
CA ALA A 210 -0.85 -18.76 13.42
C ALA A 210 -1.71 -19.01 12.18
N ALA A 211 -2.88 -19.61 12.37
CA ALA A 211 -3.86 -19.79 11.30
C ALA A 211 -4.54 -18.47 10.90
N SER A 212 -4.57 -17.48 11.80
CA SER A 212 -5.05 -16.12 11.56
C SER A 212 -3.88 -15.12 11.63
N HIS A 213 -4.02 -13.97 12.30
CA HIS A 213 -2.94 -12.97 12.40
C HIS A 213 -1.79 -13.45 13.32
N GLY A 214 -0.57 -13.04 13.00
CA GLY A 214 0.60 -13.34 13.83
C GLY A 214 0.56 -12.58 15.16
N LEU A 215 0.60 -11.27 15.08
CA LEU A 215 0.38 -10.31 16.17
C LEU A 215 -0.88 -9.50 15.87
N SER A 216 -1.73 -9.28 16.87
CA SER A 216 -2.91 -8.43 16.70
C SER A 216 -3.11 -7.54 17.93
N ALA A 217 -3.47 -6.27 17.70
CA ALA A 217 -3.82 -5.33 18.76
C ALA A 217 -4.99 -4.46 18.34
N ASN A 218 -5.75 -3.97 19.34
CA ASN A 218 -6.79 -3.00 19.02
C ASN A 218 -6.21 -1.59 18.93
N ASP A 219 -5.47 -1.14 19.95
CA ASP A 219 -5.06 0.26 20.02
C ASP A 219 -3.75 0.52 19.29
N SER A 220 -2.74 -0.30 19.54
CA SER A 220 -1.49 -0.20 18.79
C SER A 220 -0.61 -1.45 18.89
N ILE A 221 0.23 -1.65 17.86
CA ILE A 221 1.41 -2.51 17.94
C ILE A 221 2.64 -1.61 17.94
N ARG A 222 3.45 -1.67 19.01
CA ARG A 222 4.65 -0.86 19.16
C ARG A 222 5.87 -1.75 19.38
N ILE A 223 6.84 -1.69 18.47
CA ILE A 223 8.04 -2.55 18.51
C ILE A 223 9.28 -1.67 18.63
N ALA A 224 10.00 -1.79 19.75
CA ALA A 224 11.28 -1.11 19.95
C ALA A 224 12.44 -1.87 19.30
N ASP A 225 12.45 -3.19 19.46
CA ASP A 225 13.44 -4.13 18.91
C ASP A 225 12.91 -5.58 19.08
N GLY A 226 13.54 -6.53 18.42
CA GLY A 226 13.24 -7.96 18.53
C GLY A 226 13.53 -8.70 17.23
N LYS A 227 13.49 -10.05 17.33
CA LYS A 227 13.64 -10.93 16.16
C LYS A 227 12.37 -11.73 15.96
N PHE A 228 11.78 -11.57 14.80
CA PHE A 228 10.48 -12.16 14.48
C PHE A 228 10.59 -13.08 13.27
N SER A 229 10.12 -14.32 13.44
CA SER A 229 9.82 -15.23 12.34
C SER A 229 8.32 -15.54 12.40
N ILE A 230 7.54 -14.93 11.53
CA ILE A 230 6.07 -15.00 11.53
C ILE A 230 5.60 -15.73 10.29
N THR A 231 4.76 -16.75 10.50
CA THR A 231 3.97 -17.38 9.46
C THR A 231 2.52 -17.28 9.88
N SER A 232 1.71 -16.57 9.11
CA SER A 232 0.30 -16.31 9.40
C SER A 232 -0.60 -16.67 8.22
N GLY A 233 -1.80 -17.16 8.51
CA GLY A 233 -2.81 -17.41 7.48
C GLY A 233 -3.51 -16.13 7.02
N LYS A 234 -3.47 -15.08 7.86
CA LYS A 234 -3.87 -13.72 7.56
C LYS A 234 -2.66 -12.80 7.69
N ASP A 235 -2.81 -11.61 8.33
CA ASP A 235 -1.74 -10.64 8.42
C ASP A 235 -0.62 -11.05 9.38
N GLY A 236 0.57 -10.56 9.10
CA GLY A 236 1.71 -10.73 10.00
C GLY A 236 1.49 -9.95 11.30
N LEU A 237 1.35 -8.64 11.19
CA LEU A 237 1.00 -7.68 12.23
C LEU A 237 -0.31 -6.97 11.83
N HIS A 238 -1.29 -6.97 12.72
CA HIS A 238 -2.61 -6.36 12.47
C HIS A 238 -3.04 -5.49 13.64
N SER A 239 -3.25 -4.20 13.40
CA SER A 239 -3.75 -3.27 14.43
C SER A 239 -5.02 -2.59 13.92
N GLU A 240 -6.15 -2.83 14.60
CA GLU A 240 -7.44 -2.35 14.16
C GLU A 240 -8.24 -1.75 15.33
N ASN A 241 -8.56 -0.46 15.24
CA ASN A 241 -9.49 0.20 16.13
C ASN A 241 -10.60 0.89 15.32
N THR A 242 -11.83 0.41 15.48
CA THR A 242 -13.00 0.95 14.76
C THR A 242 -13.67 2.12 15.47
N ASP A 243 -13.31 2.36 16.73
CA ASP A 243 -13.98 3.34 17.60
C ASP A 243 -13.21 4.68 17.65
N ASP A 244 -11.87 4.65 17.62
CA ASP A 244 -11.01 5.84 17.62
C ASP A 244 -9.98 5.76 16.48
N THR A 245 -10.13 6.62 15.48
CA THR A 245 -9.23 6.70 14.30
C THR A 245 -7.80 7.15 14.61
N LYS A 246 -7.48 7.50 15.85
CA LYS A 246 -6.11 7.80 16.29
C LYS A 246 -5.39 6.55 16.80
N LEU A 247 -6.12 5.50 17.06
CA LEU A 247 -5.65 4.19 17.46
C LEU A 247 -5.62 3.26 16.24
N GLY A 248 -5.28 2.00 16.44
CA GLY A 248 -5.12 1.05 15.34
C GLY A 248 -3.85 1.30 14.52
N TYR A 249 -2.78 1.80 15.13
CA TYR A 249 -1.51 2.10 14.44
C TYR A 249 -0.42 1.05 14.72
N ILE A 250 0.57 1.01 13.82
CA ILE A 250 1.78 0.20 14.00
C ILE A 250 3.00 1.13 14.01
N TYR A 251 3.82 1.02 15.07
CA TYR A 251 5.10 1.72 15.17
C TYR A 251 6.26 0.74 15.34
N VAL A 252 7.29 0.88 14.50
CA VAL A 252 8.51 0.08 14.57
C VAL A 252 9.72 1.01 14.66
N ALA A 253 10.43 0.96 15.79
CA ALA A 253 11.69 1.68 15.94
C ALA A 253 12.87 0.93 15.32
N ASP A 254 12.95 -0.39 15.54
CA ASP A 254 13.98 -1.29 15.00
C ASP A 254 13.50 -2.76 15.09
N GLY A 255 14.31 -3.71 14.64
CA GLY A 255 14.07 -5.16 14.74
C GLY A 255 14.37 -5.92 13.45
N GLU A 256 14.35 -7.25 13.55
CA GLU A 256 14.53 -8.17 12.42
C GLU A 256 13.24 -8.95 12.19
N PHE A 257 12.62 -8.80 11.01
CA PHE A 257 11.32 -9.37 10.66
C PHE A 257 11.44 -10.28 9.44
N ASN A 258 11.09 -11.56 9.61
CA ASN A 258 10.87 -12.49 8.51
C ASN A 258 9.38 -12.87 8.56
N ILE A 259 8.60 -12.34 7.62
CA ILE A 259 7.13 -12.47 7.61
C ILE A 259 6.68 -13.18 6.34
N THR A 260 5.95 -14.27 6.52
CA THR A 260 5.19 -14.92 5.44
C THR A 260 3.72 -14.88 5.84
N ALA A 261 2.96 -14.03 5.20
CA ALA A 261 1.55 -13.79 5.48
C ALA A 261 0.66 -14.27 4.33
N GLY A 262 -0.51 -14.80 4.68
CA GLY A 262 -1.53 -15.13 3.70
C GLY A 262 -2.18 -13.87 3.12
N TYR A 263 -2.30 -12.83 3.94
CA TYR A 263 -2.80 -11.50 3.62
C TYR A 263 -1.67 -10.47 3.74
N ASP A 264 -1.91 -9.33 4.41
CA ASP A 264 -0.93 -8.26 4.52
C ASP A 264 0.20 -8.61 5.51
N ALA A 265 1.41 -8.09 5.29
CA ALA A 265 2.46 -8.32 6.29
C ALA A 265 2.29 -7.39 7.48
N LEU A 266 2.04 -6.10 7.25
CA LEU A 266 1.65 -5.11 8.25
C LEU A 266 0.36 -4.46 7.76
N ASP A 267 -0.70 -4.52 8.59
CA ASP A 267 -2.01 -3.89 8.34
C ASP A 267 -2.42 -3.02 9.53
N ALA A 268 -2.62 -1.73 9.29
CA ALA A 268 -3.02 -0.77 10.31
C ALA A 268 -4.27 -0.01 9.88
N SER A 269 -5.31 -0.01 10.71
CA SER A 269 -6.54 0.76 10.48
C SER A 269 -6.36 2.27 10.65
N SER A 270 -5.15 2.72 11.00
CA SER A 270 -4.77 4.12 10.94
C SER A 270 -3.40 4.29 10.29
N ALA A 271 -2.33 4.48 11.03
CA ALA A 271 -1.02 4.80 10.48
C ALA A 271 0.01 3.70 10.70
N ILE A 272 1.00 3.63 9.80
CA ILE A 272 2.24 2.89 10.01
C ILE A 272 3.40 3.87 10.03
N GLN A 273 4.25 3.79 11.05
CA GLN A 273 5.54 4.46 11.04
C GLN A 273 6.65 3.47 11.36
N SER A 274 7.69 3.45 10.52
CA SER A 274 8.92 2.69 10.78
C SER A 274 10.13 3.62 10.72
N ASP A 275 10.88 3.68 11.82
CA ASP A 275 12.09 4.48 11.93
C ASP A 275 13.35 3.67 11.55
N GLY A 276 13.23 2.32 11.52
CA GLY A 276 14.31 1.41 11.21
C GLY A 276 13.84 -0.03 10.99
N GLY A 277 14.73 -0.98 11.25
CA GLY A 277 14.47 -2.42 11.14
C GLY A 277 14.84 -3.04 9.79
N THR A 278 14.84 -4.37 9.78
CA THR A 278 15.09 -5.19 8.59
C THR A 278 13.91 -6.12 8.36
N PHE A 279 13.28 -5.97 7.21
CA PHE A 279 12.06 -6.68 6.83
C PHE A 279 12.32 -7.58 5.62
N ASP A 280 12.06 -8.87 5.76
CA ASP A 280 11.98 -9.86 4.67
C ASP A 280 10.54 -10.37 4.63
N VAL A 281 9.80 -9.94 3.63
CA VAL A 281 8.33 -10.04 3.57
C VAL A 281 7.89 -10.78 2.33
N THR A 282 6.98 -11.74 2.51
CA THR A 282 6.24 -12.39 1.41
C THR A 282 4.76 -12.45 1.78
N THR A 283 3.88 -11.89 0.94
CA THR A 283 2.43 -11.88 1.13
C THR A 283 1.69 -12.56 -0.02
N GLY A 284 0.63 -13.32 0.28
CA GLY A 284 -0.17 -14.00 -0.72
C GLY A 284 0.59 -15.02 -1.58
N GLY A 285 1.81 -15.42 -1.16
CA GLY A 285 2.72 -16.27 -1.91
C GLY A 285 3.57 -15.54 -2.95
N GLY A 286 3.64 -14.21 -2.87
CA GLY A 286 4.50 -13.32 -3.64
C GLY A 286 3.96 -12.91 -5.01
N SER A 287 4.64 -11.96 -5.64
CA SER A 287 4.29 -11.34 -6.92
C SER A 287 4.12 -12.31 -8.11
N ALA A 288 4.63 -13.53 -7.98
CA ALA A 288 4.43 -14.58 -8.98
C ALA A 288 3.03 -15.21 -8.92
N LYS A 289 2.28 -14.96 -7.84
CA LYS A 289 0.90 -15.45 -7.64
C LYS A 289 -0.16 -14.44 -8.02
N ALA A 290 0.21 -13.19 -8.27
CA ALA A 290 -0.72 -12.17 -8.74
C ALA A 290 -1.48 -12.66 -9.98
N ALA A 291 -2.80 -12.52 -9.97
CA ALA A 291 -3.58 -12.78 -11.16
C ALA A 291 -3.14 -11.81 -12.25
N SER A 292 -2.92 -12.33 -13.47
CA SER A 292 -2.62 -11.47 -14.61
C SER A 292 -3.81 -10.52 -14.83
N LYS A 293 -3.70 -9.26 -14.45
CA LYS A 293 -4.72 -8.21 -14.61
C LYS A 293 -5.05 -7.94 -16.09
N ARG A 294 -4.18 -8.34 -17.02
CA ARG A 294 -4.50 -8.36 -18.45
C ARG A 294 -5.25 -9.63 -18.78
N GLY A 295 -6.45 -9.53 -19.36
CA GLY A 295 -7.24 -10.61 -19.94
C GLY A 295 -6.54 -11.37 -21.11
N GLY A 296 -5.25 -11.61 -20.97
CA GLY A 296 -4.46 -12.57 -21.72
C GLY A 296 -4.80 -13.95 -21.18
N ALA A 297 -5.41 -14.79 -22.01
CA ALA A 297 -5.61 -16.18 -21.68
C ALA A 297 -4.32 -16.76 -21.07
N PRO A 298 -4.42 -17.61 -20.00
CA PRO A 298 -3.25 -18.24 -19.42
C PRO A 298 -2.43 -18.87 -20.54
N GLU A 299 -1.11 -18.69 -20.52
CA GLU A 299 -0.20 -19.44 -21.39
C GLU A 299 -0.33 -20.92 -21.04
N GLY A 300 -1.42 -21.52 -21.53
CA GLY A 300 -1.59 -22.95 -21.55
C GLY A 300 -0.49 -23.53 -22.42
N GLU A 301 0.24 -24.50 -21.90
CA GLU A 301 1.15 -25.37 -22.63
C GLU A 301 0.61 -25.58 -24.05
N LYS A 302 1.38 -25.16 -25.05
CA LYS A 302 1.06 -25.44 -26.44
C LYS A 302 0.91 -26.95 -26.58
N PRO A 303 -0.28 -27.47 -26.93
CA PRO A 303 -0.36 -28.87 -27.26
C PRO A 303 0.51 -29.09 -28.49
N SER A 304 1.49 -29.97 -28.41
CA SER A 304 2.21 -30.49 -29.55
C SER A 304 1.28 -31.41 -30.35
N GLY A 305 0.35 -30.81 -31.09
CA GLY A 305 -0.57 -31.49 -31.97
C GLY A 305 -0.49 -30.83 -33.34
N GLU A 306 -0.11 -31.62 -34.35
CA GLU A 306 -0.10 -31.22 -35.76
C GLU A 306 -1.48 -30.63 -36.14
N ARG A 307 -1.48 -29.43 -36.71
CA ARG A 307 -2.67 -28.82 -37.32
C ARG A 307 -3.23 -29.73 -38.38
N PRO A 308 -4.53 -30.06 -38.37
CA PRO A 308 -5.16 -30.75 -39.49
C PRO A 308 -5.08 -29.86 -40.74
N LYS A 309 -4.53 -30.41 -41.83
CA LYS A 309 -4.53 -29.75 -43.14
C LYS A 309 -5.98 -29.57 -43.60
N MET A 310 -6.38 -28.34 -43.86
CA MET A 310 -7.63 -28.05 -44.57
C MET A 310 -7.50 -28.59 -46.03
N PRO A 311 -8.57 -29.17 -46.59
CA PRO A 311 -8.56 -29.63 -47.98
C PRO A 311 -8.51 -28.43 -48.92
N SER A 312 -7.61 -28.54 -49.91
CA SER A 312 -7.49 -27.61 -51.02
C SER A 312 -8.78 -27.61 -51.84
N ARG A 313 -9.37 -26.44 -51.97
CA ARG A 313 -10.52 -26.23 -52.88
C ARG A 313 -9.98 -25.67 -54.18
N ASP A 314 -9.69 -26.57 -55.14
CA ASP A 314 -9.52 -26.23 -56.54
C ASP A 314 -10.88 -25.82 -57.10
N GLY A 315 -11.02 -24.59 -57.56
CA GLY A 315 -12.20 -24.05 -58.18
C GLY A 315 -11.81 -22.89 -59.09
N GLU A 316 -11.99 -23.10 -60.38
CA GLU A 316 -11.62 -22.22 -61.49
C GLU A 316 -12.18 -20.82 -61.37
N LYS A 317 -11.40 -19.85 -61.81
CA LYS A 317 -11.69 -18.42 -61.92
C LYS A 317 -12.54 -18.17 -63.17
N PRO A 318 -13.75 -17.55 -63.09
CA PRO A 318 -14.43 -17.05 -64.25
C PRO A 318 -13.85 -15.70 -64.69
N THR A 319 -13.46 -15.61 -65.96
CA THR A 319 -13.17 -14.37 -66.69
C THR A 319 -14.49 -13.75 -67.11
N GLY A 320 -14.74 -12.49 -66.70
CA GLY A 320 -15.85 -11.68 -67.17
C GLY A 320 -15.52 -10.19 -67.00
N GLU A 321 -15.46 -9.50 -68.14
CA GLU A 321 -15.23 -8.06 -68.24
C GLU A 321 -16.40 -7.24 -67.63
N PRO A 322 -16.15 -6.01 -67.14
CA PRO A 322 -17.20 -5.14 -66.61
C PRO A 322 -17.92 -4.37 -67.73
N PRO A 323 -19.24 -4.18 -67.64
CA PRO A 323 -19.94 -3.29 -68.53
C PRO A 323 -19.79 -1.82 -68.09
N THR A 324 -19.50 -1.01 -69.10
CA THR A 324 -19.56 0.47 -69.07
C THR A 324 -21.00 0.96 -69.21
N ASP A 325 -21.21 2.15 -68.71
CA ASP A 325 -22.32 3.10 -68.85
C ASP A 325 -23.46 3.02 -67.84
N MET A 326 -23.62 4.10 -67.06
CA MET A 326 -24.59 5.18 -67.35
C MET A 326 -24.47 6.36 -66.38
N GLN A 327 -24.65 7.49 -67.01
CA GLN A 327 -24.63 8.87 -66.47
C GLN A 327 -25.87 9.20 -65.62
N ASN A 328 -25.65 10.21 -64.74
CA ASN A 328 -26.59 11.24 -64.30
C ASN A 328 -27.90 10.85 -63.57
N GLY A 329 -28.02 11.31 -62.35
CA GLY A 329 -29.28 11.37 -61.62
C GLY A 329 -29.17 12.24 -60.35
N GLU A 330 -29.83 13.33 -60.39
CA GLU A 330 -29.93 14.46 -59.47
C GLU A 330 -30.16 14.16 -58.00
N LYS A 331 -29.64 15.06 -57.18
CA LYS A 331 -29.82 15.19 -55.73
C LYS A 331 -31.22 15.71 -55.40
N PRO A 332 -32.01 15.08 -54.52
CA PRO A 332 -33.21 15.72 -53.99
C PRO A 332 -32.87 16.51 -52.72
N THR A 333 -33.18 17.78 -52.75
CA THR A 333 -33.33 18.67 -51.61
C THR A 333 -34.69 18.41 -50.94
N GLY A 334 -34.70 18.16 -49.64
CA GLY A 334 -35.92 18.10 -48.85
C GLY A 334 -35.65 18.48 -47.40
N ASN A 335 -36.24 19.61 -47.00
CA ASN A 335 -36.24 20.13 -45.63
C ASN A 335 -37.01 19.21 -44.68
N PRO A 336 -36.62 19.19 -43.36
CA PRO A 336 -37.40 18.50 -42.34
C PRO A 336 -38.61 19.33 -41.89
N PRO A 337 -39.75 18.71 -41.56
CA PRO A 337 -40.88 19.41 -41.00
C PRO A 337 -40.72 19.72 -39.51
N SER A 338 -41.09 20.94 -39.16
CA SER A 338 -41.20 21.47 -37.81
C SER A 338 -42.46 20.96 -37.09
N GLY A 339 -42.34 20.73 -35.78
CA GLY A 339 -43.45 20.97 -34.85
C GLY A 339 -44.03 19.73 -34.18
N ARG A 340 -43.77 19.60 -32.88
CA ARG A 340 -44.83 19.49 -31.87
C ARG A 340 -44.31 19.76 -30.47
N GLU A 341 -45.15 20.45 -29.75
CA GLU A 341 -44.99 21.07 -28.44
C GLU A 341 -45.00 20.06 -27.28
N ASN A 342 -44.34 20.46 -26.23
CA ASN A 342 -44.52 20.25 -24.77
C ASN A 342 -45.55 19.23 -24.29
N GLU A 343 -45.07 18.24 -23.51
CA GLU A 343 -45.80 17.68 -22.35
C GLU A 343 -44.83 17.41 -21.20
N GLU A 344 -45.17 17.97 -20.02
CA GLU A 344 -44.49 17.79 -18.74
C GLU A 344 -44.69 16.38 -18.20
N PRO A 345 -43.71 15.83 -17.42
CA PRO A 345 -43.91 14.59 -16.67
C PRO A 345 -44.63 14.85 -15.33
N PRO A 346 -45.47 13.91 -14.86
CA PRO A 346 -46.29 14.09 -13.65
C PRO A 346 -45.48 13.96 -12.34
N ALA A 347 -45.94 14.76 -11.37
CA ALA A 347 -45.41 14.91 -10.03
C ALA A 347 -45.50 13.63 -9.16
N LYS A 348 -44.53 13.47 -8.26
CA LYS A 348 -44.55 12.51 -7.15
C LYS A 348 -45.57 12.96 -6.09
N PRO A 349 -46.25 12.03 -5.39
CA PRO A 349 -47.06 12.40 -4.23
C PRO A 349 -46.21 12.50 -2.96
N ASP A 350 -46.45 13.58 -2.23
CA ASP A 350 -45.98 13.81 -0.86
C ASP A 350 -46.67 12.83 0.12
N VAL A 351 -45.89 12.33 1.10
CA VAL A 351 -46.48 11.74 2.30
C VAL A 351 -45.89 12.41 3.53
N GLU A 352 -46.78 13.10 4.21
CA GLU A 352 -46.58 13.80 5.48
C GLU A 352 -46.20 12.88 6.64
N SER A 353 -45.43 13.44 7.52
CA SER A 353 -45.12 12.97 8.86
C SER A 353 -46.33 12.95 9.79
N SER A 354 -46.49 11.88 10.59
CA SER A 354 -47.12 12.02 11.91
C SER A 354 -46.51 11.05 12.91
N GLN A 355 -45.94 11.63 13.96
CA GLN A 355 -45.60 10.99 15.22
C GLN A 355 -46.90 10.55 15.92
N GLN A 356 -46.90 9.38 16.55
CA GLN A 356 -47.46 9.23 17.90
C GLN A 356 -47.01 7.94 18.61
N ASN A 357 -46.68 8.17 19.84
CA ASN A 357 -46.30 7.34 20.96
C ASN A 357 -47.46 6.40 21.41
N SER A 358 -47.15 5.19 21.86
CA SER A 358 -47.55 4.70 23.20
C SER A 358 -47.37 3.16 23.36
N THR A 359 -46.58 2.79 24.29
CA THR A 359 -46.72 1.89 25.45
C THR A 359 -47.52 0.59 25.33
N SER A 360 -46.83 -0.45 25.77
CA SER A 360 -47.17 -1.52 26.73
C SER A 360 -47.89 -2.79 26.31
N GLU A 361 -47.29 -3.82 26.81
CA GLU A 361 -47.73 -5.03 27.46
C GLU A 361 -48.03 -6.32 26.67
N SER A 362 -47.19 -7.27 26.97
CA SER A 362 -47.45 -8.61 27.58
C SER A 362 -48.44 -9.56 26.90
N GLY A 363 -48.00 -10.77 26.70
CA GLY A 363 -48.91 -11.88 26.48
C GLY A 363 -48.33 -13.13 25.83
N ASN A 364 -47.72 -13.92 26.63
CA ASN A 364 -47.48 -15.36 26.63
C ASN A 364 -48.53 -16.22 25.87
N THR A 365 -48.12 -17.26 25.14
CA THR A 365 -48.40 -18.70 25.36
C THR A 365 -48.23 -19.55 24.10
N THR A 366 -47.35 -20.49 24.22
CA THR A 366 -47.38 -21.96 24.01
C THR A 366 -47.97 -22.58 22.75
N ASN A 367 -47.17 -23.51 22.28
CA ASN A 367 -47.40 -24.91 21.85
C ASN A 367 -47.75 -25.25 20.41
N GLU A 368 -46.88 -26.04 19.95
CA GLU A 368 -46.88 -27.47 19.55
C GLU A 368 -47.24 -27.81 18.10
N ASN A 369 -46.28 -28.41 17.50
CA ASN A 369 -46.22 -29.78 16.94
C ASN A 369 -46.68 -30.05 15.50
N THR A 370 -45.78 -30.73 14.86
CA THR A 370 -45.88 -31.91 13.97
C THR A 370 -45.99 -31.71 12.45
N SER A 371 -44.99 -32.33 11.89
CA SER A 371 -44.92 -33.34 10.83
C SER A 371 -44.95 -32.93 9.37
N ASN A 372 -43.78 -33.29 8.77
CA ASN A 372 -43.57 -33.96 7.47
C ASN A 372 -44.48 -33.63 6.28
N LYS A 373 -43.86 -33.06 5.24
CA LYS A 373 -43.86 -33.74 3.92
C LYS A 373 -42.76 -33.22 3.01
N SER A 374 -42.01 -34.17 2.51
CA SER A 374 -41.04 -34.06 1.41
C SER A 374 -41.73 -33.61 0.13
N GLU A 375 -41.23 -32.57 -0.50
CA GLU A 375 -41.33 -32.42 -1.96
C GLU A 375 -40.02 -31.79 -2.50
N ASN A 376 -39.43 -32.55 -3.39
CA ASN A 376 -38.19 -32.30 -4.10
C ASN A 376 -38.48 -31.25 -5.18
N THR A 377 -37.93 -30.05 -5.06
CA THR A 377 -37.80 -29.13 -6.16
C THR A 377 -36.33 -28.73 -6.25
N ASN A 378 -35.66 -29.25 -7.29
CA ASN A 378 -34.36 -28.76 -7.75
C ASN A 378 -34.45 -27.26 -8.08
N THR A 379 -34.04 -26.44 -7.14
CA THR A 379 -33.61 -25.06 -7.42
C THR A 379 -32.09 -25.10 -7.42
N THR A 380 -31.51 -24.95 -8.59
CA THR A 380 -30.09 -24.65 -8.74
C THR A 380 -29.88 -23.29 -8.09
N GLU A 381 -29.46 -23.27 -6.86
CA GLU A 381 -28.88 -22.08 -6.26
C GLU A 381 -27.54 -21.87 -6.95
N ASN A 382 -27.52 -20.86 -7.82
CA ASN A 382 -26.26 -20.20 -8.19
C ASN A 382 -25.75 -19.57 -6.87
N THR A 383 -24.95 -20.29 -6.13
CA THR A 383 -24.00 -19.70 -5.21
C THR A 383 -22.93 -19.03 -6.08
N SER A 384 -23.14 -17.76 -6.39
CA SER A 384 -22.02 -16.87 -6.66
C SER A 384 -21.23 -16.85 -5.34
N THR A 385 -20.17 -17.62 -5.27
CA THR A 385 -19.09 -17.35 -4.33
C THR A 385 -18.56 -15.99 -4.73
N GLU A 386 -18.98 -14.95 -4.04
CA GLU A 386 -18.19 -13.74 -3.93
C GLU A 386 -16.89 -14.19 -3.26
N GLU A 387 -15.85 -14.46 -4.03
CA GLU A 387 -14.49 -14.45 -3.53
C GLU A 387 -14.24 -13.00 -3.12
N SER A 388 -14.41 -12.70 -1.83
CA SER A 388 -13.87 -11.47 -1.27
C SER A 388 -12.37 -11.52 -1.55
N THR A 389 -11.89 -10.68 -2.43
CA THR A 389 -10.46 -10.58 -2.74
C THR A 389 -9.80 -9.97 -1.50
N ASN A 390 -9.16 -10.83 -0.72
CA ASN A 390 -8.46 -10.39 0.48
C ASN A 390 -7.22 -9.59 0.04
N SER A 391 -6.93 -8.49 0.71
CA SER A 391 -5.71 -7.72 0.55
C SER A 391 -4.48 -8.58 0.83
N MET A 392 -3.44 -8.47 -0.01
CA MET A 392 -2.19 -9.24 0.10
C MET A 392 -1.00 -8.30 -0.09
N LYS A 393 -1.09 -7.12 0.56
CA LYS A 393 -0.11 -6.04 0.45
C LYS A 393 1.09 -6.28 1.37
N GLY A 394 2.21 -5.65 1.06
CA GLY A 394 3.37 -5.70 1.94
C GLY A 394 3.11 -4.91 3.23
N LEU A 395 3.05 -3.60 3.14
CA LEU A 395 2.68 -2.67 4.20
C LEU A 395 1.41 -1.94 3.77
N LYS A 396 0.39 -1.92 4.64
CA LYS A 396 -0.89 -1.27 4.36
C LYS A 396 -1.32 -0.39 5.53
N ALA A 397 -1.55 0.88 5.27
CA ALA A 397 -2.07 1.85 6.23
C ALA A 397 -3.33 2.53 5.70
N GLU A 398 -4.33 2.71 6.55
CA GLU A 398 -5.56 3.43 6.19
C GLU A 398 -5.32 4.95 6.04
N THR A 399 -4.32 5.50 6.73
CA THR A 399 -4.03 6.92 6.66
C THR A 399 -2.59 7.21 6.22
N ASN A 400 -1.65 7.39 7.13
CA ASN A 400 -0.27 7.75 6.81
C ASN A 400 0.67 6.55 6.93
N LEU A 401 1.52 6.37 5.93
CA LEU A 401 2.60 5.42 5.97
C LEU A 401 3.93 6.17 5.89
N VAL A 402 4.73 6.12 6.96
CA VAL A 402 5.97 6.87 7.09
C VAL A 402 7.15 5.91 7.28
N LEU A 403 8.12 5.94 6.38
CA LEU A 403 9.33 5.13 6.43
C LEU A 403 10.54 6.05 6.55
N ASN A 404 11.11 6.13 7.76
CA ASN A 404 12.21 7.02 8.07
C ASN A 404 13.59 6.37 7.84
N GLY A 405 13.63 5.05 7.69
CA GLY A 405 14.84 4.27 7.49
C GLY A 405 14.55 2.79 7.33
N GLY A 406 15.55 1.94 7.57
CA GLY A 406 15.39 0.50 7.52
C GLY A 406 15.76 -0.16 6.19
N THR A 407 15.64 -1.48 6.15
CA THR A 407 15.88 -2.31 4.96
C THR A 407 14.66 -3.19 4.72
N TYR A 408 14.09 -3.08 3.54
CA TYR A 408 12.87 -3.77 3.15
C TYR A 408 13.12 -4.63 1.91
N ASN A 409 12.91 -5.94 2.04
CA ASN A 409 12.85 -6.87 0.93
C ASN A 409 11.42 -7.41 0.88
N ILE A 410 10.65 -6.96 -0.11
CA ILE A 410 9.21 -7.24 -0.21
C ILE A 410 8.92 -7.99 -1.51
N ASP A 411 8.21 -9.11 -1.41
CA ASP A 411 7.62 -9.85 -2.53
C ASP A 411 6.12 -10.05 -2.22
N SER A 412 5.29 -9.11 -2.68
CA SER A 412 3.85 -9.06 -2.41
C SER A 412 3.03 -9.58 -3.59
N CYS A 413 1.90 -10.22 -3.31
CA CYS A 413 0.95 -10.63 -4.34
C CYS A 413 0.11 -9.45 -4.88
N ASP A 414 -0.08 -8.43 -4.07
CA ASP A 414 -0.73 -7.15 -4.33
C ASP A 414 0.31 -6.04 -4.17
N ASP A 415 -0.06 -4.79 -3.82
CA ASP A 415 0.89 -3.69 -3.64
C ASP A 415 1.95 -3.98 -2.59
N SER A 416 3.15 -3.44 -2.78
CA SER A 416 4.19 -3.65 -1.79
C SER A 416 4.13 -2.65 -0.64
N ILE A 417 3.87 -1.38 -0.93
CA ILE A 417 3.71 -0.30 0.06
C ILE A 417 2.48 0.49 -0.31
N HIS A 418 1.45 0.42 0.51
CA HIS A 418 0.14 1.01 0.23
C HIS A 418 -0.36 1.90 1.35
N SER A 419 -0.98 3.01 0.99
CA SER A 419 -1.72 3.86 1.91
C SER A 419 -2.98 4.41 1.24
N ASN A 420 -4.12 4.32 1.91
CA ASN A 420 -5.35 4.97 1.44
C ASN A 420 -5.27 6.51 1.55
N LYS A 421 -4.09 7.06 1.94
CA LYS A 421 -3.88 8.50 2.02
C LYS A 421 -2.50 8.94 1.58
N ASP A 422 -1.52 8.99 2.50
CA ASP A 422 -0.19 9.55 2.23
C ASP A 422 0.92 8.54 2.51
N ILE A 423 1.92 8.48 1.62
CA ILE A 423 3.18 7.77 1.83
C ILE A 423 4.32 8.79 1.88
N THR A 424 5.15 8.69 2.92
CA THR A 424 6.38 9.46 3.03
C THR A 424 7.58 8.55 3.26
N ILE A 425 8.52 8.54 2.32
CA ILE A 425 9.81 7.84 2.46
C ILE A 425 10.90 8.88 2.65
N THR A 426 11.55 8.87 3.82
CA THR A 426 12.61 9.82 4.13
C THR A 426 14.00 9.26 3.90
N ASP A 427 14.19 7.95 4.07
CA ASP A 427 15.43 7.20 3.80
C ASP A 427 15.14 5.68 3.78
N GLY A 428 16.16 4.86 3.64
CA GLY A 428 16.08 3.39 3.68
C GLY A 428 16.54 2.70 2.40
N THR A 429 16.51 1.38 2.44
CA THR A 429 16.85 0.53 1.28
C THR A 429 15.70 -0.43 1.00
N TYR A 430 15.20 -0.39 -0.22
CA TYR A 430 14.01 -1.11 -0.65
C TYR A 430 14.33 -1.99 -1.85
N SER A 431 14.03 -3.28 -1.75
CA SER A 431 14.07 -4.25 -2.83
C SER A 431 12.66 -4.81 -3.00
N ILE A 432 12.00 -4.40 -4.07
CA ILE A 432 10.56 -4.62 -4.25
C ILE A 432 10.29 -5.48 -5.48
N LYS A 433 9.39 -6.46 -5.27
CA LYS A 433 8.65 -7.16 -6.30
C LYS A 433 7.18 -7.13 -5.91
N SER A 434 6.37 -6.52 -6.74
CA SER A 434 4.94 -6.43 -6.53
C SER A 434 4.16 -7.22 -7.59
N GLY A 435 3.03 -7.74 -7.19
CA GLY A 435 2.04 -8.30 -8.10
C GLY A 435 1.19 -7.23 -8.75
N ASP A 436 1.04 -6.11 -8.06
CA ASP A 436 0.40 -4.88 -8.48
C ASP A 436 1.40 -3.72 -8.37
N ASP A 437 1.11 -2.64 -7.65
CA ASP A 437 1.96 -1.48 -7.63
C ASP A 437 3.07 -1.58 -6.57
N ALA A 438 4.23 -1.03 -6.89
CA ALA A 438 5.33 -1.12 -5.93
C ALA A 438 5.14 -0.14 -4.76
N ILE A 439 4.68 1.08 -5.03
CA ILE A 439 4.35 2.11 -4.04
C ILE A 439 3.09 2.82 -4.51
N HIS A 440 2.01 2.72 -3.74
CA HIS A 440 0.71 3.31 -4.08
C HIS A 440 0.14 4.11 -2.91
N ALA A 441 -0.14 5.38 -3.12
CA ALA A 441 -0.88 6.25 -2.20
C ALA A 441 -2.09 6.86 -2.90
N GLU A 442 -3.27 6.82 -2.30
CA GLU A 442 -4.44 7.43 -2.92
C GLU A 442 -4.34 8.97 -2.99
N GLU A 443 -3.61 9.62 -2.05
CA GLU A 443 -3.39 11.06 -2.06
C GLU A 443 -1.94 11.41 -2.44
N THR A 444 -0.99 11.36 -1.52
CA THR A 444 0.38 11.85 -1.77
C THR A 444 1.43 10.77 -1.62
N THR A 445 2.26 10.59 -2.64
CA THR A 445 3.52 9.83 -2.53
C THR A 445 4.71 10.79 -2.52
N LYS A 446 5.45 10.83 -1.40
CA LYS A 446 6.58 11.72 -1.19
C LYS A 446 7.86 10.95 -0.86
N ILE A 447 8.88 11.07 -1.71
CA ILE A 447 10.18 10.43 -1.51
C ILE A 447 11.26 11.52 -1.40
N THR A 448 11.90 11.61 -0.23
CA THR A 448 12.94 12.62 0.02
C THR A 448 14.36 12.07 -0.11
N ASN A 449 14.55 10.79 0.18
CA ASN A 449 15.81 10.05 0.01
C ASN A 449 15.51 8.54 0.00
N GLY A 450 16.56 7.71 -0.03
CA GLY A 450 16.51 6.25 -0.01
C GLY A 450 17.05 5.61 -1.28
N ASN A 451 17.28 4.30 -1.22
CA ASN A 451 17.67 3.48 -2.36
C ASN A 451 16.54 2.50 -2.68
N ILE A 452 15.70 2.85 -3.64
CA ILE A 452 14.49 2.10 -4.02
C ILE A 452 14.77 1.36 -5.32
N ASN A 453 14.65 0.04 -5.28
CA ASN A 453 14.87 -0.85 -6.42
C ASN A 453 13.64 -1.73 -6.64
N VAL A 454 12.76 -1.29 -7.52
CA VAL A 454 11.60 -2.05 -8.00
C VAL A 454 12.06 -2.91 -9.17
N THR A 455 12.07 -4.22 -8.97
CA THR A 455 12.52 -5.19 -10.00
C THR A 455 11.36 -5.81 -10.76
N LYS A 456 10.14 -5.66 -10.24
CA LYS A 456 8.88 -6.04 -10.86
C LYS A 456 7.74 -5.29 -10.18
N SER A 457 6.80 -4.77 -10.96
CA SER A 457 5.50 -4.25 -10.51
C SER A 457 4.55 -4.16 -11.72
N TYR A 458 3.28 -3.93 -11.48
CA TYR A 458 2.35 -3.49 -12.52
C TYR A 458 2.63 -2.00 -12.78
N GLU A 459 2.39 -1.11 -11.83
CA GLU A 459 2.92 0.25 -11.84
C GLU A 459 4.07 0.43 -10.84
N GLY A 460 4.93 1.42 -11.11
CA GLY A 460 6.11 1.61 -10.27
C GLY A 460 5.81 2.44 -9.03
N ILE A 461 5.36 3.67 -9.22
CA ILE A 461 4.96 4.61 -8.17
C ILE A 461 3.65 5.25 -8.60
N GLU A 462 2.63 5.10 -7.78
CA GLU A 462 1.33 5.71 -7.99
C GLU A 462 0.96 6.68 -6.86
N GLY A 463 0.11 7.66 -7.19
CA GLY A 463 -0.47 8.61 -6.26
C GLY A 463 -1.15 9.76 -6.99
N LEU A 464 -2.02 10.53 -6.31
CA LEU A 464 -2.59 11.74 -6.90
C LEU A 464 -1.52 12.83 -7.04
N ASP A 465 -0.74 13.07 -5.98
CA ASP A 465 0.39 13.99 -5.99
C ASP A 465 1.69 13.24 -5.68
N ILE A 466 2.64 13.26 -6.63
CA ILE A 466 3.93 12.56 -6.48
C ILE A 466 5.07 13.57 -6.37
N GLU A 467 5.80 13.54 -5.25
CA GLU A 467 6.92 14.42 -4.96
C GLU A 467 8.24 13.64 -4.83
N LEU A 468 9.11 13.67 -5.84
CA LEU A 468 10.44 13.04 -5.82
C LEU A 468 11.52 14.10 -5.57
N LYS A 469 12.05 14.13 -4.34
CA LYS A 469 13.00 15.16 -3.88
C LYS A 469 14.43 14.67 -3.81
N GLY A 470 14.66 13.36 -3.79
CA GLY A 470 15.99 12.78 -3.63
C GLY A 470 16.01 11.26 -3.79
N GLY A 471 17.13 10.66 -3.36
CA GLY A 471 17.33 9.22 -3.40
C GLY A 471 17.79 8.67 -4.74
N LYS A 472 17.92 7.35 -4.78
CA LYS A 472 18.16 6.58 -5.99
C LYS A 472 16.99 5.64 -6.21
N ILE A 473 16.26 5.85 -7.29
CA ILE A 473 15.03 5.13 -7.62
C ILE A 473 15.24 4.41 -8.95
N THR A 474 15.08 3.10 -8.95
CA THR A 474 15.12 2.25 -10.15
C THR A 474 13.81 1.50 -10.26
N ILE A 475 13.15 1.59 -11.40
CA ILE A 475 11.82 1.01 -11.61
C ILE A 475 11.82 0.12 -12.85
N VAL A 476 11.25 -1.07 -12.71
CA VAL A 476 10.82 -1.94 -13.82
C VAL A 476 9.34 -2.22 -13.62
N ALA A 477 8.52 -1.67 -14.51
CA ALA A 477 7.06 -1.80 -14.48
C ALA A 477 6.52 -2.49 -15.75
N ASP A 478 5.48 -3.30 -15.58
CA ASP A 478 4.79 -3.97 -16.66
C ASP A 478 3.77 -3.05 -17.35
N ASP A 479 3.36 -1.97 -16.67
CA ASP A 479 2.62 -0.83 -17.21
C ASP A 479 3.38 0.47 -16.94
N ASP A 480 2.85 1.43 -16.20
CA ASP A 480 3.44 2.75 -16.06
C ASP A 480 4.57 2.80 -15.02
N GLY A 481 5.58 3.62 -15.31
CA GLY A 481 6.72 3.77 -14.41
C GLY A 481 6.39 4.64 -13.19
N ILE A 482 5.80 5.80 -13.44
CA ILE A 482 5.28 6.74 -12.44
C ILE A 482 3.94 7.23 -12.96
N ASN A 483 2.87 7.03 -12.21
CA ASN A 483 1.51 7.38 -12.58
C ASN A 483 0.86 8.31 -11.54
N ALA A 484 0.49 9.53 -11.95
CA ALA A 484 -0.28 10.44 -11.11
C ALA A 484 -1.77 10.36 -11.47
N ALA A 485 -2.36 9.19 -11.28
CA ALA A 485 -3.76 8.95 -11.53
C ALA A 485 -4.62 9.33 -10.31
N GLY A 486 -4.24 8.90 -9.14
CA GLY A 486 -4.99 9.04 -7.89
C GLY A 486 -6.40 8.48 -7.97
N GLY A 487 -6.87 7.92 -6.92
CA GLY A 487 -8.22 7.42 -6.84
C GLY A 487 -8.26 6.02 -6.23
N ASN A 488 -9.45 5.65 -5.85
CA ASN A 488 -9.73 4.38 -5.22
C ASN A 488 -9.30 3.26 -6.16
N ASP A 489 -8.22 2.59 -5.83
CA ASP A 489 -7.83 1.37 -6.50
C ASP A 489 -8.80 0.26 -6.07
N ASP A 490 -9.77 -0.05 -6.95
CA ASP A 490 -10.61 -1.25 -6.84
C ASP A 490 -9.78 -2.53 -7.10
N SER A 491 -8.51 -2.57 -6.68
CA SER A 491 -7.57 -3.68 -6.90
C SER A 491 -8.00 -5.02 -6.27
N GLY A 492 -9.19 -5.08 -5.76
CA GLY A 492 -9.81 -6.29 -5.23
C GLY A 492 -10.97 -6.83 -6.05
N THR A 493 -11.50 -6.11 -7.03
CA THR A 493 -12.71 -6.54 -7.74
C THR A 493 -12.43 -6.77 -9.22
N VAL A 494 -12.32 -8.03 -9.63
CA VAL A 494 -12.38 -8.42 -11.05
C VAL A 494 -13.82 -8.24 -11.53
N GLU A 495 -14.28 -6.99 -11.71
CA GLU A 495 -15.53 -6.74 -12.44
C GLU A 495 -15.22 -6.78 -13.95
N PRO A 496 -15.92 -7.66 -14.71
CA PRO A 496 -15.73 -7.70 -16.15
C PRO A 496 -16.40 -6.49 -16.81
N PHE A 497 -15.58 -5.55 -17.29
CA PHE A 497 -15.98 -4.53 -18.27
C PHE A 497 -17.33 -3.83 -18.02
N GLU A 498 -17.53 -3.14 -16.93
CA GLU A 498 -18.53 -2.09 -16.86
C GLU A 498 -17.82 -0.73 -16.77
N ASN A 499 -17.86 0.00 -17.88
CA ASN A 499 -17.61 1.44 -18.04
C ASN A 499 -16.79 2.10 -16.90
N LYS A 500 -15.49 1.85 -16.83
CA LYS A 500 -14.57 2.84 -16.25
C LYS A 500 -14.81 4.14 -17.02
N GLY A 501 -15.09 5.21 -16.29
CA GLY A 501 -15.51 6.51 -16.77
C GLY A 501 -14.79 6.91 -18.04
N GLY A 502 -15.55 7.47 -18.98
CA GLY A 502 -14.98 7.83 -20.27
C GLY A 502 -13.73 8.68 -20.08
N MET A 503 -12.86 8.65 -21.08
CA MET A 503 -11.61 9.41 -21.25
C MET A 503 -11.68 10.94 -20.96
N ASN A 504 -12.47 11.40 -19.98
CA ASN A 504 -12.77 12.82 -19.76
C ASN A 504 -12.88 13.26 -18.30
N GLU A 505 -12.53 12.45 -17.32
CA GLU A 505 -12.29 13.02 -15.99
C GLU A 505 -10.79 13.14 -15.81
N ALA A 506 -10.23 14.28 -16.23
CA ALA A 506 -8.87 14.67 -15.88
C ALA A 506 -8.82 14.73 -14.35
N THR A 507 -8.22 13.73 -13.73
CA THR A 507 -7.77 13.84 -12.35
C THR A 507 -6.72 14.94 -12.36
N ASN A 508 -6.73 15.86 -11.39
CA ASN A 508 -5.72 16.92 -11.33
C ASN A 508 -4.39 16.40 -10.74
N GLY A 509 -4.02 15.15 -11.01
CA GLY A 509 -2.82 14.53 -10.50
C GLY A 509 -1.54 15.27 -10.88
N SER A 510 -0.55 15.34 -10.00
CA SER A 510 0.68 16.06 -10.30
C SER A 510 1.95 15.26 -9.97
N ILE A 511 2.99 15.45 -10.82
CA ILE A 511 4.32 14.89 -10.59
C ILE A 511 5.32 16.02 -10.48
N THR A 512 6.05 16.07 -9.35
CA THR A 512 7.15 17.01 -9.12
C THR A 512 8.46 16.26 -8.87
N ILE A 513 9.45 16.43 -9.78
CA ILE A 513 10.79 15.89 -9.65
C ILE A 513 11.75 17.05 -9.34
N SER A 514 12.30 17.09 -8.14
CA SER A 514 13.20 18.14 -7.70
C SER A 514 14.63 17.67 -7.38
N GLY A 515 14.85 16.35 -7.32
CA GLY A 515 16.15 15.77 -6.99
C GLY A 515 16.25 14.28 -7.26
N GLY A 516 17.34 13.68 -6.80
CA GLY A 516 17.59 12.24 -6.91
C GLY A 516 18.14 11.77 -8.25
N THR A 517 18.29 10.45 -8.36
CA THR A 517 18.60 9.74 -9.61
C THR A 517 17.50 8.71 -9.86
N ILE A 518 16.74 8.92 -10.90
CA ILE A 518 15.56 8.12 -11.24
C ILE A 518 15.82 7.42 -12.58
N ASP A 519 15.60 6.11 -12.62
CA ASP A 519 15.86 5.27 -13.79
C ASP A 519 14.68 4.32 -14.03
N ILE A 520 13.87 4.64 -15.03
CA ILE A 520 12.58 4.00 -15.32
C ILE A 520 12.71 3.11 -16.56
N ASN A 521 12.11 1.91 -16.47
CA ASN A 521 11.92 0.98 -17.56
C ASN A 521 10.47 0.46 -17.52
N ALA A 522 9.57 1.15 -18.19
CA ALA A 522 8.12 0.92 -18.16
C ALA A 522 7.61 0.33 -19.47
N SER A 523 6.59 -0.52 -19.43
CA SER A 523 5.96 -1.09 -20.64
C SER A 523 4.71 -0.34 -21.07
N GLY A 524 4.09 0.40 -20.15
CA GLY A 524 3.14 1.48 -20.38
C GLY A 524 3.84 2.81 -20.60
N ASP A 525 3.32 3.89 -20.04
CA ASP A 525 3.96 5.20 -20.07
C ASP A 525 5.15 5.24 -19.10
N GLY A 526 6.19 5.96 -19.48
CA GLY A 526 7.35 6.11 -18.61
C GLY A 526 7.02 6.94 -17.39
N ILE A 527 6.43 8.08 -17.62
CA ILE A 527 5.87 9.01 -16.64
C ILE A 527 4.51 9.47 -17.19
N ASP A 528 3.44 9.17 -16.48
CA ASP A 528 2.08 9.66 -16.76
C ASP A 528 1.62 10.62 -15.66
N ALA A 529 1.35 11.87 -16.04
CA ALA A 529 0.77 12.87 -15.17
C ALA A 529 -0.64 13.23 -15.69
N ASN A 530 -1.67 12.71 -15.04
CA ASN A 530 -3.04 13.08 -15.39
C ASN A 530 -3.37 14.56 -15.14
N GLY A 531 -2.39 15.36 -14.80
CA GLY A 531 -2.38 16.81 -14.66
C GLY A 531 -1.03 17.39 -15.04
N ASN A 532 -0.27 17.93 -14.08
CA ASN A 532 0.95 18.68 -14.34
C ASN A 532 2.22 17.88 -14.03
N LEU A 533 3.24 18.03 -14.90
CA LEU A 533 4.59 17.55 -14.64
C LEU A 533 5.55 18.72 -14.44
N THR A 534 6.26 18.74 -13.32
CA THR A 534 7.27 19.76 -13.02
C THR A 534 8.61 19.11 -12.70
N VAL A 535 9.65 19.44 -13.49
CA VAL A 535 11.03 18.99 -13.24
C VAL A 535 11.89 20.20 -12.90
N THR A 536 12.47 20.23 -11.70
CA THR A 536 13.30 21.32 -11.21
C THR A 536 14.73 20.92 -10.90
N GLY A 537 15.03 19.61 -10.86
CA GLY A 537 16.35 19.09 -10.52
C GLY A 537 16.46 17.57 -10.68
N GLY A 538 17.58 17.02 -10.20
CA GLY A 538 17.85 15.59 -10.26
C GLY A 538 18.36 15.11 -11.63
N THR A 539 18.44 13.78 -11.76
CA THR A 539 18.79 13.10 -13.01
C THR A 539 17.75 12.01 -13.26
N THR A 540 16.99 12.14 -14.34
CA THR A 540 15.92 11.23 -14.71
C THR A 540 16.20 10.60 -16.07
N TYR A 541 16.20 9.27 -16.11
CA TYR A 541 16.30 8.45 -17.30
C TYR A 541 15.02 7.63 -17.45
N VAL A 542 14.39 7.73 -18.62
CA VAL A 542 13.15 7.04 -18.92
C VAL A 542 13.32 6.20 -20.18
N SER A 543 13.06 4.90 -20.07
CA SER A 543 12.78 4.03 -21.21
C SER A 543 11.30 3.64 -21.15
N GLY A 544 10.48 4.30 -21.94
CA GLY A 544 9.04 4.06 -22.04
C GLY A 544 8.67 2.89 -22.94
N SER A 545 7.42 2.81 -23.33
CA SER A 545 6.86 1.72 -24.13
C SER A 545 7.56 1.50 -25.48
N GLU A 546 7.61 0.24 -25.92
CA GLU A 546 8.01 -0.17 -27.27
C GLU A 546 6.80 -0.26 -28.24
N ASN A 547 5.59 -0.01 -27.76
CA ASN A 547 4.38 0.06 -28.58
C ASN A 547 3.97 1.53 -28.80
N GLY A 548 3.26 1.82 -29.89
CA GLY A 548 2.89 3.19 -30.26
C GLY A 548 1.63 3.71 -29.54
N GLY A 549 1.06 2.96 -28.60
CA GLY A 549 -0.11 3.36 -27.82
C GLY A 549 0.22 4.16 -26.56
N ASN A 550 1.47 4.06 -26.08
CA ASN A 550 1.99 4.71 -24.89
C ASN A 550 3.26 5.49 -25.23
N SER A 551 3.75 6.35 -24.35
CA SER A 551 4.91 7.18 -24.57
C SER A 551 5.94 7.12 -23.42
N ALA A 552 7.09 7.76 -23.58
CA ALA A 552 8.04 7.89 -22.48
C ALA A 552 7.59 8.98 -21.48
N LEU A 553 6.74 9.89 -21.94
CA LEU A 553 6.23 11.03 -21.19
C LEU A 553 4.83 11.33 -21.68
N ASP A 554 3.83 11.19 -20.81
CA ASP A 554 2.45 11.61 -20.99
C ASP A 554 2.03 12.59 -19.89
N TYR A 555 1.18 13.56 -20.24
CA TYR A 555 0.59 14.50 -19.30
C TYR A 555 -0.66 15.16 -19.90
N SER A 556 -1.66 15.43 -19.08
CA SER A 556 -2.89 16.07 -19.50
C SER A 556 -2.91 17.58 -19.28
N GLY A 557 -2.12 18.09 -18.34
CA GLY A 557 -2.00 19.52 -18.01
C GLY A 557 -0.78 20.19 -18.64
N GLU A 558 0.06 20.81 -17.82
CA GLU A 558 1.31 21.48 -18.22
C GLU A 558 2.52 20.67 -17.81
N ALA A 559 3.48 20.51 -18.72
CA ALA A 559 4.79 19.96 -18.38
C ALA A 559 5.88 21.04 -18.50
N LYS A 560 6.65 21.26 -17.45
CA LYS A 560 7.76 22.23 -17.48
C LYS A 560 9.03 21.67 -16.85
N ILE A 561 10.17 22.06 -17.43
CA ILE A 561 11.47 21.76 -16.88
C ILE A 561 12.27 23.04 -16.65
N THR A 562 12.79 23.20 -15.44
CA THR A 562 13.56 24.39 -15.04
C THR A 562 14.98 24.04 -14.58
N GLY A 563 15.30 22.76 -14.41
CA GLY A 563 16.59 22.27 -13.98
C GLY A 563 16.71 20.75 -14.05
N GLY A 564 17.90 20.23 -13.77
CA GLY A 564 18.21 18.80 -13.78
C GLY A 564 18.71 18.27 -15.11
N THR A 565 18.88 16.95 -15.19
CA THR A 565 19.16 16.21 -16.42
C THR A 565 17.99 15.24 -16.67
N PHE A 566 17.39 15.32 -17.84
CA PHE A 566 16.25 14.49 -18.21
C PHE A 566 16.48 13.87 -19.58
N VAL A 567 16.42 12.55 -19.67
CA VAL A 567 16.53 11.82 -20.93
C VAL A 567 15.37 10.82 -20.99
N ALA A 568 14.54 10.95 -22.02
CA ALA A 568 13.46 10.00 -22.24
C ALA A 568 13.55 9.41 -23.66
N VAL A 569 13.32 8.11 -23.77
CA VAL A 569 13.25 7.38 -25.04
C VAL A 569 11.99 6.54 -25.09
N GLY A 570 11.34 6.49 -26.24
CA GLY A 570 10.09 5.75 -26.45
C GLY A 570 9.69 5.76 -27.92
N MET A 571 8.44 5.47 -28.20
CA MET A 571 7.89 5.51 -29.55
C MET A 571 7.35 6.92 -29.87
N SER A 572 7.48 7.33 -31.13
CA SER A 572 7.18 8.70 -31.57
C SER A 572 5.67 8.99 -31.72
N GLU A 573 4.82 7.96 -31.79
CA GLU A 573 3.40 8.10 -32.10
C GLU A 573 2.66 8.97 -31.08
N MET A 574 2.92 8.74 -29.79
CA MET A 574 2.32 9.45 -28.66
C MET A 574 3.30 10.42 -27.97
N SER A 575 4.54 10.58 -28.53
CA SER A 575 5.58 11.37 -27.87
C SER A 575 5.13 12.80 -27.56
N GLN A 576 5.38 13.23 -26.33
CA GLN A 576 5.14 14.60 -25.85
C GLN A 576 6.48 15.27 -25.48
N ASN A 577 6.57 16.60 -25.68
CA ASN A 577 7.71 17.42 -25.27
C ASN A 577 7.30 18.28 -24.07
N PHE A 578 8.23 18.84 -23.34
CA PHE A 578 7.94 19.87 -22.34
C PHE A 578 7.32 21.11 -22.99
N GLY A 579 6.52 21.84 -22.24
CA GLY A 579 5.85 23.07 -22.70
C GLY A 579 6.73 24.32 -22.66
N ASP A 580 6.21 25.41 -23.24
CA ASP A 580 6.90 26.70 -23.41
C ASP A 580 7.22 27.42 -22.08
N GLU A 581 6.57 27.05 -20.98
CA GLU A 581 6.86 27.53 -19.62
C GLU A 581 8.20 27.04 -19.05
N SER A 582 8.88 26.13 -19.79
CA SER A 582 10.20 25.64 -19.43
C SER A 582 11.25 26.75 -19.51
N THR A 583 12.13 26.80 -18.54
CA THR A 583 13.27 27.76 -18.52
C THR A 583 14.62 27.09 -18.79
N GLN A 584 14.66 25.76 -18.90
CA GLN A 584 15.81 24.98 -19.37
C GLN A 584 15.55 24.49 -20.79
N GLY A 585 16.59 24.45 -21.60
CA GLY A 585 16.50 24.02 -23.01
C GLY A 585 16.17 22.54 -23.14
N VAL A 586 15.30 22.20 -24.10
CA VAL A 586 14.84 20.84 -24.39
C VAL A 586 15.01 20.54 -25.87
N ILE A 587 15.51 19.36 -26.19
CA ILE A 587 15.64 18.85 -27.56
C ILE A 587 14.88 17.54 -27.66
N MET A 588 13.85 17.49 -28.52
CA MET A 588 13.16 16.25 -28.89
C MET A 588 13.40 15.93 -30.37
N ILE A 589 13.82 14.70 -30.65
CA ILE A 589 14.03 14.21 -32.01
C ILE A 589 13.24 12.93 -32.23
N ASN A 590 12.33 12.96 -33.22
CA ASN A 590 11.61 11.80 -33.72
C ASN A 590 12.27 11.30 -35.01
N LYS A 591 12.59 10.01 -35.04
CA LYS A 591 13.20 9.33 -36.18
C LYS A 591 12.17 8.48 -36.91
N ASP A 592 12.33 8.36 -38.23
CA ASP A 592 11.52 7.43 -39.03
C ASP A 592 11.87 5.96 -38.76
N ASN A 593 13.12 5.71 -38.35
CA ASN A 593 13.64 4.37 -38.10
C ASN A 593 13.77 4.09 -36.61
N THR A 594 13.25 2.93 -36.18
CA THR A 594 13.40 2.45 -34.81
C THR A 594 14.83 2.07 -34.50
N GLN A 595 15.39 2.63 -33.46
CA GLN A 595 16.68 2.29 -32.86
C GLN A 595 16.53 1.06 -31.97
N LYS A 596 17.57 0.25 -31.89
CA LYS A 596 17.55 -0.98 -31.08
C LYS A 596 17.86 -0.70 -29.62
N LYS A 597 17.36 -1.55 -28.73
CA LYS A 597 17.82 -1.63 -27.34
C LYS A 597 19.36 -1.64 -27.29
N GLY A 598 19.94 -0.85 -26.39
CA GLY A 598 21.38 -0.68 -26.23
C GLY A 598 21.99 0.42 -27.11
N ALA A 599 21.19 1.12 -27.93
CA ALA A 599 21.66 2.26 -28.68
C ALA A 599 22.08 3.39 -27.72
N LYS A 600 23.25 3.99 -27.97
CA LYS A 600 23.75 5.11 -27.18
C LYS A 600 23.16 6.42 -27.71
N ILE A 601 22.70 7.25 -26.78
CA ILE A 601 22.30 8.63 -27.01
C ILE A 601 23.38 9.52 -26.39
N SER A 602 23.89 10.51 -27.12
CA SER A 602 24.74 11.54 -26.55
C SER A 602 24.46 12.89 -27.17
N LEU A 603 24.55 13.94 -26.36
CA LEU A 603 24.45 15.33 -26.77
C LEU A 603 25.76 16.02 -26.55
N LYS A 604 26.31 16.64 -27.60
CA LYS A 604 27.52 17.44 -27.53
C LYS A 604 27.25 18.89 -27.93
N ASP A 605 27.94 19.80 -27.26
CA ASP A 605 27.90 21.21 -27.62
C ASP A 605 28.75 21.51 -28.89
N SER A 606 28.79 22.78 -29.31
CA SER A 606 29.55 23.23 -30.45
C SER A 606 31.08 23.08 -30.29
N ASN A 607 31.60 22.91 -29.08
CA ASN A 607 33.00 22.67 -28.77
C ASN A 607 33.35 21.18 -28.74
N GLY A 608 32.34 20.30 -28.85
CA GLY A 608 32.47 18.85 -28.76
C GLY A 608 32.44 18.29 -27.34
N GLU A 609 32.09 19.09 -26.32
CA GLU A 609 31.92 18.65 -24.95
C GLU A 609 30.63 17.83 -24.84
N GLU A 610 30.69 16.62 -24.25
CA GLU A 610 29.55 15.75 -24.04
C GLU A 610 28.75 16.25 -22.83
N LEU A 611 27.54 16.78 -23.06
CA LEU A 611 26.63 17.29 -22.03
C LEU A 611 25.79 16.16 -21.38
N VAL A 612 25.39 15.17 -22.17
CA VAL A 612 24.58 14.03 -21.76
C VAL A 612 25.00 12.76 -22.49
N SER A 613 24.97 11.65 -21.80
CA SER A 613 25.16 10.32 -22.39
C SER A 613 24.22 9.31 -21.69
N TYR A 614 23.49 8.55 -22.50
CA TYR A 614 22.56 7.53 -22.03
C TYR A 614 22.59 6.31 -22.94
N THR A 615 22.34 5.12 -22.40
CA THR A 615 22.18 3.88 -23.18
C THR A 615 20.78 3.35 -22.96
N SER A 616 19.99 3.25 -24.04
CA SER A 616 18.60 2.86 -23.96
C SER A 616 18.40 1.43 -23.45
N LYS A 617 17.38 1.21 -22.64
CA LYS A 617 16.99 -0.12 -22.15
C LYS A 617 16.02 -0.83 -23.08
N LYS A 618 15.41 -0.10 -24.01
CA LYS A 618 14.39 -0.58 -24.96
C LYS A 618 14.68 -0.07 -26.38
N SER A 619 13.94 -0.57 -27.35
CA SER A 619 13.90 -0.02 -28.70
C SER A 619 13.11 1.29 -28.72
N PHE A 620 13.46 2.24 -29.54
CA PHE A 620 12.83 3.56 -29.57
C PHE A 620 12.99 4.23 -30.93
N ASN A 621 12.18 5.23 -31.22
CA ASN A 621 12.35 6.14 -32.34
C ASN A 621 12.08 7.62 -31.96
N SER A 622 11.83 7.89 -30.67
CA SER A 622 11.76 9.23 -30.09
C SER A 622 12.78 9.38 -28.98
N VAL A 623 13.48 10.51 -28.96
CA VAL A 623 14.45 10.87 -27.92
C VAL A 623 14.15 12.29 -27.47
N LEU A 624 14.03 12.49 -26.17
CA LEU A 624 13.93 13.78 -25.52
C LEU A 624 15.11 13.95 -24.56
N VAL A 625 15.81 15.08 -24.66
CA VAL A 625 16.95 15.42 -23.80
C VAL A 625 16.79 16.84 -23.29
N SER A 626 16.95 17.02 -22.00
CA SER A 626 17.11 18.32 -21.36
C SER A 626 18.21 18.26 -20.31
N CYS A 627 19.13 19.22 -20.36
CA CYS A 627 20.18 19.37 -19.36
C CYS A 627 20.68 20.80 -19.31
N LYS A 628 21.46 21.09 -18.27
CA LYS A 628 22.18 22.36 -18.19
C LYS A 628 23.11 22.53 -19.42
N GLY A 629 23.12 23.73 -20.02
CA GLY A 629 23.94 24.06 -21.17
C GLY A 629 23.21 23.94 -22.51
N ILE A 630 21.94 23.54 -22.55
CA ILE A 630 21.08 23.64 -23.74
C ILE A 630 20.48 25.05 -23.78
N GLU A 631 20.89 25.87 -24.78
CA GLU A 631 20.53 27.28 -24.88
C GLU A 631 19.90 27.60 -26.23
N LYS A 632 18.91 28.48 -26.24
CA LYS A 632 18.33 29.01 -27.49
C LYS A 632 19.40 29.75 -28.32
N GLY A 633 19.45 29.47 -29.62
CA GLY A 633 20.38 30.05 -30.56
C GLY A 633 21.70 29.28 -30.71
N SER A 634 21.98 28.30 -29.84
CA SER A 634 23.15 27.45 -29.88
C SER A 634 22.99 26.23 -30.78
N SER A 635 24.11 25.64 -31.19
CA SER A 635 24.15 24.45 -32.04
C SER A 635 24.69 23.27 -31.23
N TYR A 636 24.14 22.10 -31.48
CA TYR A 636 24.50 20.85 -30.82
C TYR A 636 24.63 19.71 -31.83
N THR A 637 25.35 18.68 -31.45
CA THR A 637 25.35 17.39 -32.15
C THR A 637 24.67 16.35 -31.27
N MET A 638 23.53 15.82 -31.73
CA MET A 638 22.82 14.71 -31.10
C MET A 638 23.20 13.43 -31.82
N SER A 639 23.88 12.53 -31.12
CA SER A 639 24.20 11.19 -31.63
C SER A 639 23.14 10.20 -31.10
N ILE A 640 22.51 9.43 -31.98
CA ILE A 640 21.50 8.41 -31.66
C ILE A 640 21.91 7.12 -32.38
N GLY A 641 22.40 6.14 -31.62
CA GLY A 641 23.07 4.97 -32.19
C GLY A 641 24.34 5.38 -32.97
N ASP A 642 24.38 5.01 -34.23
CA ASP A 642 25.50 5.33 -35.16
C ASP A 642 25.25 6.60 -36.00
N GLU A 643 24.17 7.34 -35.76
CA GLU A 643 23.77 8.50 -36.55
C GLU A 643 23.94 9.80 -35.76
N ASP A 644 24.60 10.79 -36.36
CA ASP A 644 24.75 12.14 -35.84
C ASP A 644 23.74 13.08 -36.52
N SER A 645 23.03 13.86 -35.72
CA SER A 645 22.13 14.94 -36.17
C SER A 645 22.61 16.28 -35.64
N ALA A 646 22.76 17.26 -36.51
CA ALA A 646 23.06 18.64 -36.12
C ALA A 646 21.76 19.33 -35.70
N VAL A 647 21.71 19.87 -34.49
CA VAL A 647 20.57 20.57 -33.91
C VAL A 647 20.89 22.05 -33.81
N GLN A 648 20.08 22.90 -34.42
CA GLN A 648 20.14 24.34 -34.26
C GLN A 648 18.92 24.81 -33.45
N MET A 649 19.12 25.23 -32.22
CA MET A 649 18.08 25.64 -31.30
C MET A 649 17.39 26.93 -31.73
N SER A 650 16.33 26.84 -32.50
CA SER A 650 15.52 28.01 -32.90
C SER A 650 14.62 28.53 -31.78
N SER A 651 14.21 27.65 -30.88
CA SER A 651 13.41 27.90 -29.66
C SER A 651 14.08 27.24 -28.45
N LEU A 652 13.68 27.57 -27.23
CA LEU A 652 14.20 26.94 -26.02
C LEU A 652 13.71 25.49 -25.92
N VAL A 653 12.44 25.25 -26.28
CA VAL A 653 11.86 23.93 -26.46
C VAL A 653 11.87 23.63 -27.97
N TYR A 654 12.68 22.65 -28.37
CA TYR A 654 12.92 22.29 -29.76
C TYR A 654 12.38 20.91 -30.06
N SER A 655 11.74 20.75 -31.22
CA SER A 655 11.29 19.45 -31.72
C SER A 655 11.65 19.31 -33.19
N GLU A 656 12.12 18.12 -33.58
CA GLU A 656 12.44 17.74 -34.96
C GLU A 656 11.83 16.37 -35.28
N GLY A 657 11.46 16.19 -36.55
CA GLY A 657 10.81 14.97 -37.06
C GLY A 657 9.30 14.96 -36.87
N THR A 658 8.66 13.99 -37.48
CA THR A 658 7.19 13.83 -37.46
C THR A 658 6.79 12.71 -36.50
N LYS A 659 5.64 12.86 -35.84
CA LYS A 659 4.99 11.75 -35.14
C LYS A 659 4.57 10.71 -36.20
N SER A 660 5.07 9.48 -36.07
CA SER A 660 4.69 8.41 -37.01
C SER A 660 3.27 7.96 -36.71
N ARG A 661 2.29 8.37 -37.51
CA ARG A 661 0.93 7.83 -37.43
C ARG A 661 0.86 6.55 -38.26
N THR A 662 1.06 5.41 -37.67
CA THR A 662 0.67 4.14 -38.29
C THR A 662 -0.86 4.01 -38.16
N MET A 663 -1.61 4.41 -39.18
CA MET A 663 -3.01 3.99 -39.28
C MET A 663 -3.02 2.47 -39.46
N LYS A 664 -3.46 1.72 -38.50
CA LYS A 664 -3.90 0.34 -38.63
C LYS A 664 -5.37 0.27 -39.01
#